data_cc44168a4e5385575ab79bff6d7bac23
#
_entry.id   cc44168a4e5385575ab79bff6d7bac23
#
_cell.length_a   1.000
_cell.length_b   1.000
_cell.length_c   1.000
_cell.angle_alpha   90.00
_cell.angle_beta   90.00
_cell.angle_gamma   90.00
#
_symmetry.space_group_name_H-M   'P 1'
#
loop_
_entity.id
_entity.type
_entity.pdbx_description
1 polymer ?
#
loop_
_entity_poly.entity_id
_entity_poly.type
_entity_poly.pdbx_seq_one_letter_code
_entity_poly.pdbx_strand_id
1 'polypeptide(L)'
;MKRRDFFKKSAKQALTVSLVPLSGMAAAGEDGARDKEGGIQELANGEKSGVIHREKTLNYDVAVIGGGMAGMCAAVSAARNGAKTVLVQDRPVLGGNASSEIRVHVNGVTHLKGGKPERETGVIEELLLHNRFHNPQESYPVWDHVLYGFITAEDNLDLIMNTQATKAEMDNGRIKAAKCWQQTTETTITINADIFIDCSGDGLLAATAGAVYRTGREGKAEFGEKYAPDEPDGWQMGASLMLEAKDMGRPMPFEAPHFTIPFDPEIAHKGRKFNNYQNGIWWIEVGSDDDIIGEFEENRHKLMGYAYGLWDYIKNSGKFPESANEALDWVCSLPGRRESRRFMGDYILKEPDMLGYKQFEDAVAYGGWSLDEHNPGGIEDLKAPPSFFHEHFHRVYQIPYRSLYSKNVPNLLFAGRNISQSHIALSSSRVMATCATMGQAVGTAAAICIAESCGPREVYKKHLNQLQEQLLRDDAFIPDRPARDEKDLARTADLIIGSSTSSGDAALLTDGWSRDFLDVVHHWESEGLPANAQLEWREPVLLRKIEIKCDTNVRRNILMRKDSKVSKTFTNTVPEELLKTISVEGRVKGQWVSLGKLDKNKRRLIKFTFPPQRFTAIRINLEETYGAANAKLFEVRCYA
;
A
#
# COMPACT_ATOMS: atom_id res chain seq x y z
N MET A 1 -2.02 -24.46 -17.43
CA MET A 1 -0.96 -23.73 -18.15
C MET A 1 0.40 -24.28 -17.73
N LYS A 2 1.21 -24.81 -18.64
CA LYS A 2 2.46 -25.50 -18.28
C LYS A 2 3.58 -24.46 -18.03
N ARG A 3 4.39 -24.67 -16.98
CA ARG A 3 5.53 -23.82 -16.56
C ARG A 3 6.46 -23.33 -17.70
N ARG A 4 6.47 -23.99 -18.84
CA ARG A 4 7.27 -23.64 -20.01
C ARG A 4 6.77 -22.41 -20.80
N ASP A 5 5.51 -22.03 -20.65
CA ASP A 5 4.92 -20.91 -21.41
C ASP A 5 5.13 -19.57 -20.73
N PHE A 6 5.37 -19.57 -19.42
CA PHE A 6 5.68 -18.37 -18.64
C PHE A 6 7.01 -17.73 -19.09
N PHE A 7 8.06 -18.53 -19.27
CA PHE A 7 9.36 -18.01 -19.73
C PHE A 7 9.36 -17.60 -21.21
N LYS A 8 8.47 -18.14 -22.05
CA LYS A 8 8.38 -17.77 -23.46
C LYS A 8 7.65 -16.44 -23.70
N LYS A 9 6.72 -16.03 -22.83
CA LYS A 9 6.06 -14.71 -22.94
C LYS A 9 7.01 -13.56 -22.55
N SER A 10 7.83 -13.75 -21.54
CA SER A 10 8.85 -12.77 -21.12
C SER A 10 9.99 -12.59 -22.14
N ALA A 11 10.24 -13.59 -22.99
CA ALA A 11 11.29 -13.55 -24.01
C ALA A 11 10.83 -12.98 -25.38
N LYS A 12 9.53 -12.78 -25.59
CA LYS A 12 9.01 -12.26 -26.89
C LYS A 12 8.90 -10.74 -27.00
N GLN A 13 9.18 -10.00 -25.92
CA GLN A 13 9.45 -8.54 -26.01
C GLN A 13 10.96 -8.29 -26.08
N ALA A 14 11.67 -9.11 -26.85
CA ALA A 14 13.08 -8.93 -27.11
C ALA A 14 13.32 -7.80 -28.09
N LEU A 15 14.16 -6.88 -27.64
CA LEU A 15 15.11 -6.05 -28.39
C LEU A 15 14.93 -6.04 -29.92
N THR A 16 14.39 -4.95 -30.42
CA THR A 16 14.74 -4.48 -31.76
C THR A 16 15.97 -3.57 -31.61
N VAL A 17 17.15 -4.15 -31.65
CA VAL A 17 18.39 -3.43 -31.84
C VAL A 17 18.51 -3.15 -33.33
N SER A 18 18.32 -1.92 -33.74
CA SER A 18 18.62 -1.48 -35.12
C SER A 18 20.12 -1.43 -35.30
N LEU A 19 20.67 -2.46 -35.90
CA LEU A 19 22.04 -2.43 -36.48
C LEU A 19 21.98 -1.68 -37.82
N VAL A 20 22.57 -0.52 -37.86
CA VAL A 20 22.88 0.19 -39.12
C VAL A 20 24.29 -0.20 -39.57
N PRO A 21 24.47 -0.74 -40.77
CA PRO A 21 25.80 -1.07 -41.27
C PRO A 21 26.56 0.20 -41.72
N LEU A 22 27.79 0.33 -41.25
CA LEU A 22 28.75 1.32 -41.71
C LEU A 22 29.40 0.84 -43.02
N SER A 23 29.23 1.60 -44.07
CA SER A 23 30.13 1.56 -45.22
C SER A 23 30.47 2.98 -45.69
N GLY A 24 31.75 3.32 -45.70
CA GLY A 24 32.39 4.15 -46.70
C GLY A 24 32.68 5.61 -46.46
N MET A 25 33.96 5.90 -46.19
CA MET A 25 34.86 6.97 -46.67
C MET A 25 34.47 8.46 -46.69
N ALA A 26 35.25 9.17 -45.91
CA ALA A 26 35.88 10.50 -46.00
C ALA A 26 35.41 11.55 -47.06
N ALA A 27 35.07 12.73 -46.55
CA ALA A 27 35.53 14.06 -47.04
C ALA A 27 35.29 15.13 -45.95
N ALA A 28 36.27 16.02 -45.80
CA ALA A 28 36.28 17.13 -44.84
C ALA A 28 35.34 18.27 -45.29
N GLY A 29 34.74 18.96 -44.33
CA GLY A 29 33.95 20.17 -44.54
C GLY A 29 33.28 20.66 -43.25
N GLU A 30 33.51 21.91 -42.97
CA GLU A 30 33.33 22.68 -41.74
C GLU A 30 31.91 22.79 -41.14
N ASP A 31 31.93 23.02 -39.82
CA ASP A 31 31.00 23.75 -38.96
C ASP A 31 29.50 23.38 -38.91
N GLY A 32 29.13 22.92 -37.75
CA GLY A 32 27.75 22.82 -37.25
C GLY A 32 27.65 21.92 -36.06
N ALA A 33 27.49 22.49 -34.85
CA ALA A 33 27.28 21.73 -33.62
C ALA A 33 26.09 20.78 -33.76
N ARG A 34 26.36 19.48 -33.90
CA ARG A 34 25.41 18.39 -33.79
C ARG A 34 25.79 17.57 -32.57
N ASP A 35 24.79 17.32 -31.73
CA ASP A 35 24.88 16.37 -30.61
C ASP A 35 25.46 15.06 -31.12
N LYS A 36 26.64 14.68 -30.60
CA LYS A 36 27.29 13.43 -30.95
C LYS A 36 26.61 12.29 -30.23
N GLU A 37 25.81 11.51 -30.94
CA GLU A 37 25.47 10.15 -30.52
C GLU A 37 26.78 9.35 -30.39
N GLY A 38 27.12 8.93 -29.15
CA GLY A 38 28.29 8.12 -28.90
C GLY A 38 28.08 6.68 -29.36
N GLY A 39 28.69 6.30 -30.47
CA GLY A 39 28.75 4.91 -30.93
C GLY A 39 29.88 4.13 -30.28
N ILE A 40 29.69 2.80 -30.08
CA ILE A 40 30.75 1.89 -29.67
C ILE A 40 31.72 1.70 -30.83
N GLN A 41 33.00 1.94 -30.57
CA GLN A 41 34.07 1.71 -31.55
C GLN A 41 34.77 0.39 -31.16
N GLU A 42 34.81 -0.57 -32.08
CA GLU A 42 35.53 -1.83 -31.90
C GLU A 42 36.99 -1.62 -32.33
N LEU A 43 37.93 -1.87 -31.43
CA LEU A 43 39.35 -1.73 -31.64
C LEU A 43 39.95 -3.02 -32.21
N ALA A 44 41.15 -2.95 -32.82
CA ALA A 44 41.76 -4.02 -33.60
C ALA A 44 41.99 -5.34 -32.86
N ASN A 45 41.89 -5.38 -31.51
CA ASN A 45 42.11 -6.57 -30.67
C ASN A 45 40.81 -7.10 -30.02
N GLY A 46 39.62 -6.74 -30.54
CA GLY A 46 38.32 -7.08 -29.90
C GLY A 46 38.00 -6.20 -28.70
N GLU A 47 38.81 -5.21 -28.37
CA GLU A 47 38.53 -4.19 -27.37
C GLU A 47 37.48 -3.22 -27.90
N LYS A 48 36.66 -2.70 -27.00
CA LYS A 48 35.59 -1.76 -27.31
C LYS A 48 35.83 -0.44 -26.58
N SER A 49 35.66 0.66 -27.30
CA SER A 49 35.74 2.01 -26.75
C SER A 49 34.51 2.80 -27.20
N GLY A 50 34.01 3.65 -26.33
CA GLY A 50 32.85 4.51 -26.58
C GLY A 50 31.88 4.56 -25.43
N VAL A 51 30.95 5.49 -25.49
CA VAL A 51 29.86 5.61 -24.48
C VAL A 51 28.71 4.70 -24.90
N ILE A 52 28.40 3.72 -24.08
CA ILE A 52 27.16 2.95 -24.22
C ILE A 52 26.05 3.76 -23.56
N HIS A 53 25.21 4.35 -24.39
CA HIS A 53 24.00 5.01 -23.92
C HIS A 53 22.80 4.17 -24.36
N ARG A 54 22.17 3.48 -23.37
CA ARG A 54 20.96 2.71 -23.63
C ARG A 54 19.74 3.57 -23.30
N GLU A 55 18.85 3.71 -24.27
CA GLU A 55 17.60 4.43 -24.09
C GLU A 55 16.41 3.53 -24.41
N LYS A 56 15.34 3.69 -23.65
CA LYS A 56 14.08 2.98 -23.86
C LYS A 56 12.92 3.93 -23.61
N THR A 57 11.97 3.97 -24.55
CA THR A 57 10.72 4.70 -24.37
C THR A 57 9.57 3.72 -24.24
N LEU A 58 8.74 3.91 -23.21
CA LEU A 58 7.60 3.08 -22.88
C LEU A 58 6.34 3.94 -22.83
N ASN A 59 5.19 3.35 -23.19
CA ASN A 59 3.91 4.05 -23.23
C ASN A 59 2.86 3.26 -22.42
N TYR A 60 2.20 3.98 -21.52
CA TYR A 60 1.17 3.46 -20.63
C TYR A 60 0.02 4.46 -20.52
N ASP A 61 -1.11 4.01 -20.00
CA ASP A 61 -2.20 4.90 -19.63
C ASP A 61 -1.89 5.54 -18.26
N VAL A 62 -1.36 4.72 -17.33
CA VAL A 62 -1.07 5.13 -15.95
C VAL A 62 0.37 4.74 -15.56
N ALA A 63 1.14 5.69 -15.07
CA ALA A 63 2.47 5.46 -14.48
C ALA A 63 2.43 5.69 -12.97
N VAL A 64 2.73 4.65 -12.18
CA VAL A 64 2.84 4.69 -10.73
C VAL A 64 4.31 4.67 -10.34
N ILE A 65 4.75 5.70 -9.63
CA ILE A 65 6.13 5.86 -9.17
C ILE A 65 6.22 5.58 -7.68
N GLY A 66 7.00 4.54 -7.33
CA GLY A 66 7.19 4.05 -5.98
C GLY A 66 6.39 2.80 -5.67
N GLY A 67 7.08 1.68 -5.40
CA GLY A 67 6.53 0.36 -5.11
C GLY A 67 6.32 0.06 -3.62
N GLY A 68 6.03 1.10 -2.80
CA GLY A 68 5.55 0.92 -1.43
C GLY A 68 4.10 0.43 -1.38
N MET A 69 3.53 0.27 -0.17
CA MET A 69 2.15 -0.24 0.00
C MET A 69 1.12 0.58 -0.79
N ALA A 70 1.23 1.91 -0.78
CA ALA A 70 0.35 2.78 -1.54
C ALA A 70 0.48 2.55 -3.05
N GLY A 71 1.71 2.52 -3.57
CA GLY A 71 1.94 2.38 -5.00
C GLY A 71 1.54 1.01 -5.56
N MET A 72 1.78 -0.07 -4.81
CA MET A 72 1.31 -1.40 -5.19
C MET A 72 -0.22 -1.45 -5.29
N CYS A 73 -0.93 -0.93 -4.28
CA CYS A 73 -2.39 -0.88 -4.30
C CYS A 73 -2.94 0.03 -5.40
N ALA A 74 -2.25 1.15 -5.70
CA ALA A 74 -2.60 2.04 -6.80
C ALA A 74 -2.45 1.35 -8.16
N ALA A 75 -1.31 0.70 -8.38
CA ALA A 75 -1.02 0.01 -9.64
C ALA A 75 -1.98 -1.15 -9.91
N VAL A 76 -2.22 -2.00 -8.89
CA VAL A 76 -3.18 -3.11 -8.99
C VAL A 76 -4.60 -2.59 -9.26
N SER A 77 -5.02 -1.53 -8.57
CA SER A 77 -6.37 -0.98 -8.76
C SER A 77 -6.55 -0.35 -10.13
N ALA A 78 -5.56 0.38 -10.64
CA ALA A 78 -5.60 0.94 -12.00
C ALA A 78 -5.66 -0.18 -13.06
N ALA A 79 -4.81 -1.19 -12.94
CA ALA A 79 -4.76 -2.31 -13.87
C ALA A 79 -6.04 -3.15 -13.87
N ARG A 80 -6.59 -3.49 -12.70
CA ARG A 80 -7.85 -4.26 -12.57
C ARG A 80 -9.06 -3.51 -13.11
N ASN A 81 -9.03 -2.17 -13.09
CA ASN A 81 -10.06 -1.31 -13.66
C ASN A 81 -9.80 -0.94 -15.13
N GLY A 82 -8.85 -1.64 -15.80
CA GLY A 82 -8.69 -1.66 -17.25
C GLY A 82 -7.60 -0.74 -17.81
N ALA A 83 -6.91 0.05 -16.99
CA ALA A 83 -5.82 0.89 -17.46
C ALA A 83 -4.53 0.07 -17.67
N LYS A 84 -3.83 0.30 -18.79
CA LYS A 84 -2.49 -0.24 -19.02
C LYS A 84 -1.50 0.50 -18.09
N THR A 85 -1.03 -0.18 -17.08
CA THR A 85 -0.33 0.43 -15.94
C THR A 85 1.13 -0.03 -15.87
N VAL A 86 2.02 0.86 -15.43
CA VAL A 86 3.38 0.52 -15.02
C VAL A 86 3.62 0.92 -13.56
N LEU A 87 4.25 0.02 -12.79
CA LEU A 87 4.77 0.31 -11.46
C LEU A 87 6.30 0.40 -11.53
N VAL A 88 6.85 1.54 -11.14
CA VAL A 88 8.29 1.80 -11.11
C VAL A 88 8.78 1.82 -9.67
N GLN A 89 9.80 1.01 -9.37
CA GLN A 89 10.41 0.91 -8.05
C GLN A 89 11.92 1.13 -8.13
N ASP A 90 12.44 2.01 -7.27
CA ASP A 90 13.85 2.39 -7.23
C ASP A 90 14.78 1.34 -6.62
N ARG A 91 14.23 0.36 -5.89
CA ARG A 91 14.95 -0.70 -5.18
C ARG A 91 14.68 -2.09 -5.76
N PRO A 92 15.50 -3.10 -5.37
CA PRO A 92 15.33 -4.49 -5.83
C PRO A 92 14.12 -5.20 -5.21
N VAL A 93 13.47 -4.60 -4.21
CA VAL A 93 12.33 -5.16 -3.51
C VAL A 93 11.17 -4.18 -3.46
N LEU A 94 9.95 -4.71 -3.41
CA LEU A 94 8.72 -3.96 -3.17
C LEU A 94 8.46 -3.79 -1.67
N GLY A 95 7.47 -2.96 -1.31
CA GLY A 95 7.02 -2.80 0.07
C GLY A 95 7.45 -1.50 0.73
N GLY A 96 8.45 -0.79 0.20
CA GLY A 96 8.96 0.44 0.81
C GLY A 96 9.46 0.18 2.24
N ASN A 97 8.94 0.91 3.23
CA ASN A 97 9.32 0.71 4.64
C ASN A 97 8.94 -0.68 5.19
N ALA A 98 8.04 -1.43 4.54
CA ALA A 98 7.69 -2.79 4.95
C ALA A 98 8.56 -3.87 4.31
N SER A 99 9.47 -3.52 3.38
CA SER A 99 10.38 -4.45 2.74
C SER A 99 11.36 -5.08 3.74
N SER A 100 12.05 -6.14 3.32
CA SER A 100 13.14 -6.77 4.11
C SER A 100 14.29 -5.80 4.42
N GLU A 101 14.42 -4.70 3.65
CA GLU A 101 15.46 -3.70 3.85
C GLU A 101 15.26 -2.86 5.11
N ILE A 102 13.97 -2.61 5.52
CA ILE A 102 13.63 -1.69 6.62
C ILE A 102 12.82 -2.38 7.72
N ARG A 103 11.95 -3.36 7.36
CA ARG A 103 11.16 -4.23 8.27
C ARG A 103 10.14 -3.52 9.16
N VAL A 104 9.61 -2.37 8.77
CA VAL A 104 8.50 -1.76 9.51
C VAL A 104 7.21 -2.55 9.24
N HIS A 105 6.45 -2.84 10.29
CA HIS A 105 5.17 -3.54 10.18
C HIS A 105 4.14 -2.73 9.38
N VAL A 106 3.29 -3.41 8.59
CA VAL A 106 2.21 -2.77 7.82
C VAL A 106 1.07 -2.40 8.78
N ASN A 107 1.31 -1.41 9.63
CA ASN A 107 0.30 -0.89 10.52
C ASN A 107 -0.79 -0.13 9.76
N GLY A 108 -1.99 -0.13 10.34
CA GLY A 108 -3.17 0.59 9.88
C GLY A 108 -4.08 0.90 11.07
N VAL A 109 -5.37 0.75 10.94
CA VAL A 109 -6.33 0.88 12.04
C VAL A 109 -6.25 -0.34 12.94
N THR A 110 -5.23 -0.38 13.77
CA THR A 110 -4.90 -1.56 14.61
C THR A 110 -5.34 -1.42 16.06
N HIS A 111 -5.54 -0.19 16.56
CA HIS A 111 -5.90 0.04 17.95
C HIS A 111 -6.68 1.35 18.14
N LEU A 112 -7.93 1.34 17.76
CA LEU A 112 -8.87 2.36 18.24
C LEU A 112 -8.96 2.30 19.77
N LYS A 113 -9.53 3.32 20.40
CA LYS A 113 -9.68 3.38 21.85
C LYS A 113 -10.29 2.07 22.39
N GLY A 114 -9.63 1.48 23.37
CA GLY A 114 -9.95 0.15 23.88
C GLY A 114 -9.26 -1.02 23.14
N GLY A 115 -8.28 -0.74 22.26
CA GLY A 115 -7.47 -1.76 21.59
C GLY A 115 -8.20 -2.52 20.48
N LYS A 116 -9.24 -1.93 19.90
CA LYS A 116 -10.07 -2.56 18.86
C LYS A 116 -9.50 -2.25 17.47
N PRO A 117 -9.11 -3.23 16.66
CA PRO A 117 -8.81 -3.04 15.25
C PRO A 117 -10.09 -2.82 14.42
N GLU A 118 -9.96 -2.04 13.34
CA GLU A 118 -10.91 -1.95 12.22
C GLU A 118 -10.09 -1.99 10.92
N ARG A 119 -9.54 -3.18 10.65
CA ARG A 119 -8.55 -3.41 9.61
C ARG A 119 -9.03 -2.96 8.23
N GLU A 120 -8.13 -2.39 7.47
CA GLU A 120 -8.34 -1.99 6.09
C GLU A 120 -8.62 -3.21 5.20
N THR A 121 -9.62 -3.08 4.30
CA THR A 121 -9.99 -4.10 3.31
C THR A 121 -9.61 -3.66 1.89
N GLY A 122 -10.01 -4.42 0.88
CA GLY A 122 -9.62 -4.18 -0.51
C GLY A 122 -8.30 -4.84 -0.87
N VAL A 123 -7.53 -4.19 -1.73
CA VAL A 123 -6.26 -4.74 -2.26
C VAL A 123 -5.26 -5.03 -1.14
N ILE A 124 -5.17 -4.17 -0.13
CA ILE A 124 -4.25 -4.38 0.99
C ILE A 124 -4.59 -5.64 1.80
N GLU A 125 -5.87 -5.93 2.02
CA GLU A 125 -6.26 -7.15 2.72
C GLU A 125 -5.92 -8.40 1.90
N GLU A 126 -6.19 -8.38 0.60
CA GLU A 126 -5.83 -9.47 -0.30
C GLU A 126 -4.33 -9.77 -0.23
N LEU A 127 -3.50 -8.74 -0.24
CA LEU A 127 -2.05 -8.86 -0.11
C LEU A 127 -1.62 -9.44 1.24
N LEU A 128 -2.20 -9.00 2.34
CA LEU A 128 -1.92 -9.54 3.68
C LEU A 128 -2.38 -11.01 3.80
N LEU A 129 -3.53 -11.37 3.22
CA LEU A 129 -3.97 -12.76 3.14
C LEU A 129 -3.01 -13.62 2.33
N HIS A 130 -2.54 -13.14 1.17
CA HIS A 130 -1.51 -13.84 0.39
C HIS A 130 -0.26 -14.11 1.22
N ASN A 131 0.17 -13.16 2.06
CA ASN A 131 1.29 -13.38 2.97
C ASN A 131 1.01 -14.50 3.96
N ARG A 132 -0.18 -14.55 4.55
CA ARG A 132 -0.54 -15.64 5.49
C ARG A 132 -0.52 -17.03 4.84
N PHE A 133 -0.88 -17.11 3.55
CA PHE A 133 -0.83 -18.37 2.81
C PHE A 133 0.58 -18.79 2.35
N HIS A 134 1.43 -17.83 2.04
CA HIS A 134 2.72 -18.11 1.36
C HIS A 134 3.95 -17.88 2.25
N ASN A 135 3.77 -17.26 3.42
CA ASN A 135 4.84 -16.93 4.36
C ASN A 135 4.43 -17.18 5.82
N PRO A 136 3.98 -18.40 6.17
CA PRO A 136 3.54 -18.71 7.54
C PRO A 136 4.66 -18.60 8.58
N GLN A 137 5.93 -18.67 8.16
CA GLN A 137 7.13 -18.47 8.98
C GLN A 137 7.46 -17.00 9.25
N GLU A 138 6.69 -16.04 8.68
CA GLU A 138 6.88 -14.60 8.85
C GLU A 138 8.29 -14.09 8.48
N SER A 139 8.87 -14.64 7.41
CA SER A 139 10.19 -14.25 6.90
C SER A 139 10.09 -12.99 6.03
N TYR A 140 10.85 -11.94 6.34
CA TYR A 140 10.89 -10.73 5.54
C TYR A 140 11.40 -10.94 4.10
N PRO A 141 12.48 -11.71 3.84
CA PRO A 141 12.86 -12.01 2.46
C PRO A 141 11.80 -12.77 1.66
N VAL A 142 11.02 -13.66 2.32
CA VAL A 142 9.89 -14.33 1.67
C VAL A 142 8.73 -13.37 1.43
N TRP A 143 8.49 -12.43 2.34
CA TRP A 143 7.53 -11.35 2.17
C TRP A 143 7.78 -10.55 0.89
N ASP A 144 9.03 -10.16 0.61
CA ASP A 144 9.37 -9.45 -0.62
C ASP A 144 8.95 -10.23 -1.88
N HIS A 145 9.12 -11.57 -1.87
CA HIS A 145 8.71 -12.42 -2.97
C HIS A 145 7.18 -12.62 -3.04
N VAL A 146 6.47 -12.58 -1.91
CA VAL A 146 5.00 -12.56 -1.90
C VAL A 146 4.50 -11.28 -2.59
N LEU A 147 5.09 -10.11 -2.27
CA LEU A 147 4.77 -8.84 -2.91
C LEU A 147 5.06 -8.87 -4.41
N TYR A 148 6.23 -9.37 -4.79
CA TYR A 148 6.61 -9.53 -6.20
C TYR A 148 5.60 -10.41 -6.95
N GLY A 149 5.28 -11.58 -6.40
CA GLY A 149 4.32 -12.51 -7.01
C GLY A 149 2.91 -11.93 -7.11
N PHE A 150 2.50 -11.10 -6.13
CA PHE A 150 1.20 -10.43 -6.14
C PHE A 150 1.09 -9.42 -7.30
N ILE A 151 2.12 -8.60 -7.49
CA ILE A 151 2.17 -7.59 -8.57
C ILE A 151 2.29 -8.24 -9.95
N THR A 152 3.19 -9.21 -10.10
CA THR A 152 3.43 -9.85 -11.41
C THR A 152 2.32 -10.81 -11.86
N ALA A 153 1.33 -11.08 -11.02
CA ALA A 153 0.14 -11.84 -11.37
C ALA A 153 -0.94 -11.01 -12.10
N GLU A 154 -0.82 -9.68 -12.11
CA GLU A 154 -1.80 -8.80 -12.73
C GLU A 154 -1.54 -8.64 -14.24
N ASP A 155 -2.56 -8.91 -15.08
CA ASP A 155 -2.40 -8.98 -16.53
C ASP A 155 -2.06 -7.62 -17.20
N ASN A 156 -2.60 -6.51 -16.69
CA ASN A 156 -2.44 -5.16 -17.26
C ASN A 156 -1.39 -4.32 -16.52
N LEU A 157 -0.50 -4.96 -15.75
CA LEU A 157 0.49 -4.30 -14.92
C LEU A 157 1.91 -4.74 -15.27
N ASP A 158 2.72 -3.81 -15.74
CA ASP A 158 4.15 -4.00 -15.89
C ASP A 158 4.90 -3.50 -14.63
N LEU A 159 5.91 -4.25 -14.21
CA LEU A 159 6.78 -3.91 -13.08
C LEU A 159 8.19 -3.62 -13.55
N ILE A 160 8.73 -2.45 -13.17
CA ILE A 160 10.10 -2.04 -13.47
C ILE A 160 10.83 -1.77 -12.14
N MET A 161 11.75 -2.67 -11.78
CA MET A 161 12.54 -2.61 -10.54
C MET A 161 13.90 -1.95 -10.77
N ASN A 162 14.58 -1.58 -9.67
CA ASN A 162 15.90 -0.92 -9.68
C ASN A 162 15.94 0.33 -10.57
N THR A 163 14.81 1.05 -10.62
CA THR A 163 14.60 2.14 -11.55
C THR A 163 14.07 3.36 -10.81
N GLN A 164 14.90 4.39 -10.72
CA GLN A 164 14.55 5.64 -10.08
C GLN A 164 13.98 6.64 -11.10
N ALA A 165 12.80 7.18 -10.82
CA ALA A 165 12.30 8.34 -11.53
C ALA A 165 13.10 9.58 -11.09
N THR A 166 13.83 10.19 -12.01
CA THR A 166 14.76 11.29 -11.71
C THR A 166 14.17 12.65 -12.00
N LYS A 167 13.27 12.75 -12.99
CA LYS A 167 12.70 14.02 -13.44
C LYS A 167 11.38 13.83 -14.18
N ALA A 168 10.45 14.77 -14.03
CA ALA A 168 9.30 14.93 -14.89
C ALA A 168 9.64 15.74 -16.15
N GLU A 169 9.24 15.27 -17.31
CA GLU A 169 9.15 16.08 -18.53
C GLU A 169 7.77 16.71 -18.60
N MET A 170 7.74 18.03 -18.70
CA MET A 170 6.50 18.79 -18.72
C MET A 170 6.15 19.25 -20.14
N ASP A 171 4.86 19.24 -20.46
CA ASP A 171 4.28 19.86 -21.64
C ASP A 171 2.99 20.60 -21.27
N ASN A 172 2.91 21.89 -21.55
CA ASN A 172 1.74 22.74 -21.26
C ASN A 172 1.20 22.60 -19.82
N GLY A 173 2.10 22.52 -18.81
CA GLY A 173 1.76 22.38 -17.39
C GLY A 173 1.29 20.98 -16.97
N ARG A 174 1.32 19.99 -17.87
CA ARG A 174 1.06 18.57 -17.60
C ARG A 174 2.36 17.77 -17.63
N ILE A 175 2.42 16.70 -16.88
CA ILE A 175 3.51 15.73 -17.01
C ILE A 175 3.29 14.97 -18.33
N LYS A 176 4.27 15.03 -19.23
CA LYS A 176 4.30 14.26 -20.48
C LYS A 176 4.96 12.90 -20.25
N ALA A 177 6.08 12.90 -19.54
CA ALA A 177 6.83 11.68 -19.26
C ALA A 177 7.58 11.75 -17.92
N ALA A 178 7.86 10.59 -17.34
CA ALA A 178 8.84 10.42 -16.29
C ALA A 178 10.17 9.94 -16.89
N LYS A 179 11.25 10.66 -16.63
CA LYS A 179 12.62 10.20 -16.93
C LYS A 179 13.10 9.35 -15.77
N CYS A 180 13.56 8.15 -16.09
CA CYS A 180 14.00 7.17 -15.12
C CYS A 180 15.40 6.66 -15.47
N TRP A 181 16.17 6.31 -14.43
CA TRP A 181 17.47 5.65 -14.56
C TRP A 181 17.39 4.25 -13.95
N GLN A 182 17.67 3.23 -14.76
CA GLN A 182 17.81 1.86 -14.32
C GLN A 182 19.30 1.51 -14.21
N GLN A 183 19.80 1.53 -12.99
CA GLN A 183 21.23 1.32 -12.72
C GLN A 183 21.72 -0.05 -13.15
N THR A 184 20.94 -1.10 -12.92
CA THR A 184 21.34 -2.50 -13.19
C THR A 184 21.52 -2.82 -14.66
N THR A 185 20.94 -2.04 -15.56
CA THR A 185 21.04 -2.21 -17.02
C THR A 185 21.68 -1.02 -17.72
N GLU A 186 22.10 0.00 -16.95
CA GLU A 186 22.67 1.25 -17.48
C GLU A 186 21.77 1.89 -18.55
N THR A 187 20.44 1.95 -18.25
CA THR A 187 19.44 2.38 -19.23
C THR A 187 18.68 3.61 -18.73
N THR A 188 18.60 4.64 -19.57
CA THR A 188 17.63 5.73 -19.41
C THR A 188 16.28 5.27 -19.95
N ILE A 189 15.26 5.28 -19.10
CA ILE A 189 13.90 4.90 -19.48
C ILE A 189 13.01 6.13 -19.44
N THR A 190 12.40 6.44 -20.58
CA THR A 190 11.35 7.47 -20.68
C THR A 190 10.00 6.79 -20.61
N ILE A 191 9.19 7.13 -19.62
CA ILE A 191 7.85 6.57 -19.43
C ILE A 191 6.83 7.65 -19.75
N ASN A 192 6.18 7.53 -20.89
CA ASN A 192 5.04 8.36 -21.27
C ASN A 192 3.77 7.79 -20.63
N ALA A 193 2.93 8.65 -20.07
CA ALA A 193 1.61 8.25 -19.58
C ALA A 193 0.63 9.43 -19.59
N ASP A 194 -0.66 9.14 -19.62
CA ASP A 194 -1.70 10.15 -19.52
C ASP A 194 -1.89 10.63 -18.08
N ILE A 195 -1.82 9.70 -17.11
CA ILE A 195 -1.94 9.96 -15.68
C ILE A 195 -0.72 9.44 -14.93
N PHE A 196 -0.21 10.25 -14.01
CA PHE A 196 0.90 9.90 -13.12
C PHE A 196 0.43 9.83 -11.67
N ILE A 197 0.92 8.84 -10.93
CA ILE A 197 0.65 8.68 -9.50
C ILE A 197 1.99 8.62 -8.77
N ASP A 198 2.29 9.63 -7.93
CA ASP A 198 3.50 9.63 -7.12
C ASP A 198 3.23 9.01 -5.74
N CYS A 199 3.71 7.78 -5.55
CA CYS A 199 3.70 7.01 -4.32
C CYS A 199 5.10 6.76 -3.76
N SER A 200 6.09 7.54 -4.19
CA SER A 200 7.50 7.34 -3.83
C SER A 200 7.84 7.73 -2.38
N GLY A 201 6.89 8.32 -1.68
CA GLY A 201 7.03 8.80 -0.30
C GLY A 201 7.66 10.19 -0.22
N ASP A 202 8.75 10.48 -0.94
CA ASP A 202 9.40 11.79 -0.96
C ASP A 202 8.96 12.65 -2.15
N GLY A 203 8.29 12.06 -3.14
CA GLY A 203 7.63 12.79 -4.22
C GLY A 203 8.59 13.47 -5.19
N LEU A 204 9.67 12.81 -5.60
CA LEU A 204 10.64 13.43 -6.51
C LEU A 204 10.01 13.76 -7.88
N LEU A 205 9.17 12.87 -8.42
CA LEU A 205 8.48 13.16 -9.70
C LEU A 205 7.56 14.37 -9.54
N ALA A 206 6.74 14.39 -8.50
CA ALA A 206 5.83 15.50 -8.23
C ALA A 206 6.57 16.83 -8.01
N ALA A 207 7.68 16.83 -7.26
CA ALA A 207 8.49 18.01 -7.02
C ALA A 207 9.13 18.54 -8.31
N THR A 208 9.68 17.65 -9.15
CA THR A 208 10.29 18.03 -10.44
C THR A 208 9.26 18.44 -11.48
N ALA A 209 7.99 18.05 -11.31
CA ALA A 209 6.86 18.56 -12.09
C ALA A 209 6.38 19.94 -11.64
N GLY A 210 6.95 20.51 -10.58
CA GLY A 210 6.55 21.80 -10.02
C GLY A 210 5.25 21.73 -9.20
N ALA A 211 4.88 20.55 -8.70
CA ALA A 211 3.75 20.42 -7.78
C ALA A 211 4.05 21.17 -6.47
N VAL A 212 3.08 21.95 -6.00
CA VAL A 212 3.24 22.72 -4.74
C VAL A 212 3.27 21.76 -3.55
N TYR A 213 4.21 21.96 -2.63
CA TYR A 213 4.34 21.16 -1.42
C TYR A 213 4.75 22.01 -0.21
N ARG A 214 4.64 21.42 0.97
CA ARG A 214 5.10 21.95 2.26
C ARG A 214 6.06 20.96 2.93
N THR A 215 6.90 21.47 3.82
CA THR A 215 7.76 20.74 4.76
C THR A 215 7.65 21.38 6.14
N GLY A 216 8.15 20.73 7.18
CA GLY A 216 8.09 21.26 8.54
C GLY A 216 6.70 21.22 9.17
N ARG A 217 6.55 21.85 10.35
CA ARG A 217 5.27 21.89 11.10
C ARG A 217 4.58 23.23 10.90
N GLU A 218 3.28 23.17 10.68
CA GLU A 218 2.42 24.36 10.69
C GLU A 218 2.25 24.87 12.11
N GLY A 219 2.11 26.19 12.26
CA GLY A 219 1.75 26.81 13.54
C GLY A 219 0.27 26.57 13.88
N LYS A 220 -0.03 26.47 15.17
CA LYS A 220 -1.38 26.18 15.70
C LYS A 220 -2.47 27.07 15.11
N ALA A 221 -2.18 28.36 14.90
CA ALA A 221 -3.15 29.32 14.40
C ALA A 221 -3.58 29.09 12.95
N GLU A 222 -2.76 28.40 12.11
CA GLU A 222 -3.06 28.22 10.69
C GLU A 222 -4.28 27.32 10.46
N PHE A 223 -4.36 26.21 11.19
CA PHE A 223 -5.44 25.22 11.02
C PHE A 223 -6.27 25.00 12.29
N GLY A 224 -5.97 25.69 13.39
CA GLY A 224 -6.62 25.50 14.67
C GLY A 224 -6.30 24.15 15.31
N GLU A 225 -5.12 23.61 15.05
CA GLU A 225 -4.69 22.31 15.53
C GLU A 225 -4.23 22.38 16.99
N LYS A 226 -4.75 21.50 17.82
CA LYS A 226 -4.49 21.46 19.27
C LYS A 226 -3.04 21.12 19.59
N TYR A 227 -2.46 20.21 18.80
CA TYR A 227 -1.14 19.62 19.06
C TYR A 227 -0.01 20.22 18.21
N ALA A 228 -0.32 21.13 17.29
CA ALA A 228 0.68 21.87 16.55
C ALA A 228 1.47 22.82 17.46
N PRO A 229 2.73 23.16 17.13
CA PRO A 229 3.49 24.18 17.85
C PRO A 229 2.81 25.57 17.74
N ASP A 230 3.08 26.47 18.68
CA ASP A 230 2.49 27.81 18.64
C ASP A 230 2.91 28.57 17.38
N GLU A 231 4.18 28.48 16.98
CA GLU A 231 4.73 29.05 15.75
C GLU A 231 5.19 27.93 14.80
N PRO A 232 5.11 28.15 13.48
CA PRO A 232 5.60 27.16 12.50
C PRO A 232 7.12 26.99 12.61
N ASP A 233 7.61 25.78 12.36
CA ASP A 233 9.04 25.46 12.33
C ASP A 233 9.40 24.47 11.23
N GLY A 234 10.71 24.22 11.05
CA GLY A 234 11.22 23.31 10.02
C GLY A 234 11.21 21.83 10.40
N TRP A 235 10.85 21.46 11.64
CA TRP A 235 10.96 20.10 12.13
C TRP A 235 10.10 19.11 11.37
N GLN A 236 10.72 17.99 11.00
CA GLN A 236 10.10 16.86 10.33
C GLN A 236 10.33 15.58 11.13
N MET A 237 9.31 14.72 11.20
CA MET A 237 9.43 13.42 11.87
C MET A 237 10.55 12.59 11.25
N GLY A 238 11.42 12.06 12.11
CA GLY A 238 12.66 11.45 11.73
C GLY A 238 12.57 10.15 10.95
N ALA A 239 13.75 9.69 10.55
CA ALA A 239 13.98 8.36 10.06
C ALA A 239 14.49 7.46 11.18
N SER A 240 14.02 6.21 11.22
CA SER A 240 14.49 5.19 12.16
C SER A 240 15.37 4.16 11.48
N LEU A 241 16.38 3.72 12.22
CA LEU A 241 17.14 2.53 11.90
C LEU A 241 16.81 1.44 12.92
N MET A 242 16.40 0.28 12.42
CA MET A 242 16.01 -0.86 13.26
C MET A 242 17.10 -1.91 13.31
N LEU A 243 17.13 -2.69 14.39
CA LEU A 243 17.97 -3.87 14.55
C LEU A 243 17.16 -5.06 15.07
N GLU A 244 17.62 -6.26 14.76
CA GLU A 244 17.08 -7.51 15.30
C GLU A 244 18.24 -8.34 15.83
N ALA A 245 18.08 -8.91 17.02
CA ALA A 245 19.01 -9.86 17.60
C ALA A 245 18.40 -11.26 17.64
N LYS A 246 19.27 -12.26 17.82
CA LYS A 246 18.89 -13.67 17.90
C LYS A 246 19.67 -14.36 19.01
N ASP A 247 18.98 -15.18 19.79
CA ASP A 247 19.61 -16.09 20.74
C ASP A 247 20.39 -17.19 19.98
N MET A 248 21.71 -17.24 20.21
CA MET A 248 22.61 -18.20 19.58
C MET A 248 22.81 -19.47 20.44
N GLY A 249 22.15 -19.58 21.59
CA GLY A 249 22.25 -20.71 22.50
C GLY A 249 23.62 -20.85 23.20
N ARG A 250 24.49 -19.85 23.07
CA ARG A 250 25.84 -19.79 23.69
C ARG A 250 26.26 -18.33 23.88
N PRO A 251 27.21 -18.05 24.81
CA PRO A 251 27.70 -16.69 24.98
C PRO A 251 28.28 -16.10 23.70
N MET A 252 27.84 -14.89 23.38
CA MET A 252 28.24 -14.11 22.20
C MET A 252 28.83 -12.78 22.67
N PRO A 253 30.20 -12.70 22.85
CA PRO A 253 30.82 -11.42 23.18
C PRO A 253 30.66 -10.44 22.02
N PHE A 254 30.67 -9.16 22.33
CA PHE A 254 30.58 -8.10 21.35
C PHE A 254 31.70 -7.08 21.52
N GLU A 255 32.32 -6.69 20.41
CA GLU A 255 33.31 -5.62 20.33
C GLU A 255 32.74 -4.53 19.41
N ALA A 256 32.67 -3.30 19.92
CA ALA A 256 32.10 -2.19 19.19
C ALA A 256 33.00 -1.76 18.02
N PRO A 257 32.47 -1.63 16.78
CA PRO A 257 33.21 -1.09 15.65
C PRO A 257 33.59 0.38 15.86
N HIS A 258 34.61 0.85 15.13
CA HIS A 258 35.18 2.19 15.26
C HIS A 258 34.18 3.34 15.00
N PHE A 259 33.13 3.09 14.23
CA PHE A 259 32.07 4.11 13.90
C PHE A 259 30.98 4.23 14.97
N THR A 260 31.08 3.45 16.05
CA THR A 260 30.09 3.42 17.13
C THR A 260 30.03 4.79 17.84
N ILE A 261 28.82 5.32 17.99
CA ILE A 261 28.57 6.48 18.84
C ILE A 261 28.14 5.97 20.21
N PRO A 262 28.87 6.31 21.31
CA PRO A 262 28.53 5.85 22.64
C PRO A 262 27.10 6.18 23.02
N PHE A 263 26.39 5.19 23.56
CA PHE A 263 25.03 5.36 24.02
C PHE A 263 25.00 6.01 25.41
N ASP A 264 24.24 7.12 25.57
CA ASP A 264 24.04 7.75 26.85
C ASP A 264 22.99 6.97 27.67
N PRO A 265 23.35 6.44 28.86
CA PRO A 265 22.41 5.70 29.71
C PRO A 265 21.19 6.50 30.17
N GLU A 266 21.27 7.83 30.22
CA GLU A 266 20.15 8.69 30.60
C GLU A 266 19.00 8.61 29.59
N ILE A 267 19.27 8.29 28.33
CA ILE A 267 18.24 8.05 27.29
C ILE A 267 17.27 6.96 27.72
N ALA A 268 17.75 5.93 28.45
CA ALA A 268 16.96 4.79 28.89
C ALA A 268 15.72 5.16 29.75
N HIS A 269 15.76 6.29 30.42
CA HIS A 269 14.74 6.66 31.40
C HIS A 269 13.56 7.45 30.83
N LYS A 270 13.49 7.70 29.53
CA LYS A 270 12.49 8.54 28.87
C LYS A 270 11.55 7.76 27.93
N GLY A 271 11.03 6.63 28.40
CA GLY A 271 10.04 5.83 27.63
C GLY A 271 10.65 4.94 26.55
N ARG A 272 11.97 4.87 26.41
CA ARG A 272 12.67 3.98 25.51
C ARG A 272 12.88 2.62 26.18
N LYS A 273 12.29 1.57 25.58
CA LYS A 273 12.33 0.21 26.15
C LYS A 273 13.45 -0.60 25.50
N PHE A 274 14.23 -1.31 26.34
CA PHE A 274 15.39 -2.12 25.91
C PHE A 274 15.11 -3.62 25.91
N ASN A 275 14.01 -4.06 26.49
CA ASN A 275 13.72 -5.47 26.79
C ASN A 275 13.17 -6.28 25.60
N ASN A 276 13.20 -5.72 24.39
CA ASN A 276 12.79 -6.42 23.18
C ASN A 276 13.77 -6.15 22.02
N TYR A 277 15.02 -6.57 22.19
CA TYR A 277 16.05 -6.42 21.17
C TYR A 277 15.96 -7.46 20.05
N GLN A 278 15.07 -8.43 20.14
CA GLN A 278 14.85 -9.37 19.04
C GLN A 278 14.06 -8.74 17.88
N ASN A 279 13.16 -7.77 18.14
CA ASN A 279 12.47 -7.05 17.09
C ASN A 279 11.63 -5.83 17.58
N GLY A 280 12.06 -5.07 18.52
CA GLY A 280 11.20 -4.00 19.11
C GLY A 280 11.83 -2.62 19.23
N ILE A 281 13.05 -2.45 18.79
CA ILE A 281 13.77 -1.18 18.89
C ILE A 281 13.53 -0.36 17.63
N TRP A 282 12.56 0.55 17.69
CA TRP A 282 12.18 1.45 16.58
C TRP A 282 12.56 2.90 16.85
N TRP A 283 12.98 3.22 18.08
CA TRP A 283 13.21 4.58 18.57
C TRP A 283 14.65 5.07 18.37
N ILE A 284 15.50 4.33 17.68
CA ILE A 284 16.76 4.83 17.13
C ILE A 284 16.40 5.69 15.93
N GLU A 285 16.22 6.97 16.16
CA GLU A 285 15.63 7.92 15.22
C GLU A 285 16.34 9.25 15.27
N VAL A 286 16.55 9.87 14.12
CA VAL A 286 17.04 11.23 13.97
C VAL A 286 16.06 11.98 13.07
N GLY A 287 15.59 13.14 13.53
CA GLY A 287 14.75 14.06 12.77
C GLY A 287 15.59 15.06 11.96
N SER A 288 14.91 16.07 11.43
CA SER A 288 15.53 17.22 10.78
C SER A 288 14.70 18.46 11.08
N ASP A 289 15.36 19.60 11.23
CA ASP A 289 14.74 20.91 11.40
C ASP A 289 14.79 21.76 10.11
N ASP A 290 15.25 21.20 9.01
CA ASP A 290 15.34 21.83 7.70
C ASP A 290 15.05 20.86 6.54
N ASP A 291 15.99 20.03 6.14
CA ASP A 291 15.87 19.16 4.94
C ASP A 291 16.22 17.69 5.23
N ILE A 292 15.25 16.94 5.74
CA ILE A 292 15.42 15.51 6.02
C ILE A 292 15.78 14.67 4.76
N ILE A 293 15.56 15.18 3.57
CA ILE A 293 15.95 14.53 2.33
C ILE A 293 17.43 14.77 2.06
N GLY A 294 17.86 16.04 2.11
CA GLY A 294 19.26 16.42 1.88
C GLY A 294 20.21 15.86 2.92
N GLU A 295 19.78 15.81 4.17
CA GLU A 295 20.59 15.31 5.31
C GLU A 295 20.55 13.78 5.45
N PHE A 296 19.86 13.06 4.58
CA PHE A 296 19.56 11.63 4.77
C PHE A 296 20.81 10.76 4.93
N GLU A 297 21.84 10.96 4.13
CA GLU A 297 23.06 10.15 4.22
C GLU A 297 23.85 10.45 5.49
N GLU A 298 23.93 11.70 5.94
CA GLU A 298 24.53 12.06 7.21
C GLU A 298 23.78 11.42 8.37
N ASN A 299 22.44 11.57 8.39
CA ASN A 299 21.57 10.97 9.40
C ASN A 299 21.65 9.43 9.39
N ARG A 300 21.81 8.80 8.23
CA ARG A 300 22.03 7.35 8.13
C ARG A 300 23.33 6.92 8.83
N HIS A 301 24.42 7.66 8.66
CA HIS A 301 25.69 7.38 9.34
C HIS A 301 25.55 7.55 10.85
N LYS A 302 24.94 8.63 11.34
CA LYS A 302 24.63 8.83 12.77
C LYS A 302 23.80 7.68 13.33
N LEU A 303 22.72 7.31 12.65
CA LEU A 303 21.82 6.23 13.08
C LEU A 303 22.54 4.87 13.17
N MET A 304 23.45 4.56 12.24
CA MET A 304 24.28 3.36 12.34
C MET A 304 25.18 3.41 13.57
N GLY A 305 25.81 4.55 13.83
CA GLY A 305 26.64 4.75 15.02
C GLY A 305 25.85 4.54 16.31
N TYR A 306 24.64 5.13 16.40
CA TYR A 306 23.74 4.98 17.56
C TYR A 306 23.21 3.54 17.72
N ALA A 307 22.90 2.84 16.64
CA ALA A 307 22.45 1.46 16.71
C ALA A 307 23.52 0.54 17.33
N TYR A 308 24.76 0.71 16.91
CA TYR A 308 25.88 -0.05 17.48
C TYR A 308 26.23 0.42 18.88
N GLY A 309 26.09 1.71 19.22
CA GLY A 309 26.27 2.21 20.58
C GLY A 309 25.24 1.67 21.57
N LEU A 310 23.98 1.58 21.13
CA LEU A 310 22.93 0.92 21.90
C LEU A 310 23.25 -0.56 22.12
N TRP A 311 23.67 -1.26 21.07
CA TRP A 311 24.01 -2.69 21.18
C TRP A 311 25.23 -2.92 22.09
N ASP A 312 26.24 -2.06 22.02
CA ASP A 312 27.40 -2.07 22.93
C ASP A 312 26.94 -1.88 24.38
N TYR A 313 26.07 -0.93 24.64
CA TYR A 313 25.48 -0.70 25.96
C TYR A 313 24.71 -1.93 26.47
N ILE A 314 23.90 -2.57 25.62
CA ILE A 314 23.20 -3.81 25.98
C ILE A 314 24.18 -4.94 26.32
N LYS A 315 25.22 -5.12 25.55
CA LYS A 315 26.18 -6.24 25.70
C LYS A 315 27.22 -6.03 26.80
N ASN A 316 27.71 -4.81 26.95
CA ASN A 316 28.94 -4.57 27.73
C ASN A 316 28.71 -3.74 29.02
N SER A 317 27.52 -3.15 29.24
CA SER A 317 27.24 -2.38 30.46
C SER A 317 27.07 -3.22 31.73
N GLY A 318 26.88 -4.55 31.61
CA GLY A 318 26.54 -5.44 32.71
C GLY A 318 25.09 -5.33 33.22
N LYS A 319 24.25 -4.48 32.62
CA LYS A 319 22.86 -4.25 33.05
C LYS A 319 21.86 -5.25 32.45
N PHE A 320 22.27 -5.98 31.40
CA PHE A 320 21.41 -6.90 30.64
C PHE A 320 22.04 -8.31 30.56
N PRO A 321 22.21 -9.03 31.69
CA PRO A 321 22.83 -10.34 31.71
C PRO A 321 22.08 -11.37 30.83
N GLU A 322 20.78 -11.20 30.62
CA GLU A 322 19.97 -12.02 29.72
C GLU A 322 20.37 -11.90 28.24
N SER A 323 21.07 -10.83 27.87
CA SER A 323 21.56 -10.64 26.51
C SER A 323 22.84 -11.43 26.19
N ALA A 324 23.38 -12.19 27.16
CA ALA A 324 24.66 -12.87 27.00
C ALA A 324 24.76 -13.73 25.73
N ASN A 325 23.71 -14.47 25.41
CA ASN A 325 23.63 -15.34 24.23
C ASN A 325 23.11 -14.63 22.96
N GLU A 326 22.67 -13.38 23.07
CA GLU A 326 22.12 -12.64 21.92
C GLU A 326 23.23 -12.10 21.04
N ALA A 327 23.03 -12.19 19.72
CA ALA A 327 23.88 -11.57 18.70
C ALA A 327 23.02 -10.79 17.71
N LEU A 328 23.59 -9.73 17.10
CA LEU A 328 22.94 -9.05 16.00
C LEU A 328 22.76 -10.02 14.82
N ASP A 329 21.52 -10.25 14.42
CA ASP A 329 21.14 -11.06 13.26
C ASP A 329 20.88 -10.17 12.04
N TRP A 330 20.37 -8.97 12.29
CA TRP A 330 20.13 -7.99 11.24
C TRP A 330 20.18 -6.57 11.79
N VAL A 331 20.80 -5.67 11.02
CA VAL A 331 20.80 -4.23 11.25
C VAL A 331 20.38 -3.55 9.96
N CYS A 332 19.38 -2.68 10.03
CA CYS A 332 18.90 -1.91 8.89
C CYS A 332 20.03 -1.01 8.34
N SER A 333 20.25 -1.04 7.03
CA SER A 333 21.21 -0.14 6.37
C SER A 333 20.55 1.05 5.66
N LEU A 334 19.21 1.04 5.58
CA LEU A 334 18.40 2.10 4.96
C LEU A 334 17.33 2.58 5.94
N PRO A 335 17.51 3.71 6.62
CA PRO A 335 16.53 4.21 7.58
C PRO A 335 15.14 4.42 6.99
N GLY A 336 14.12 3.98 7.72
CA GLY A 336 12.72 4.18 7.36
C GLY A 336 12.25 5.60 7.66
N ARG A 337 12.00 6.40 6.64
CA ARG A 337 11.57 7.80 6.74
C ARG A 337 10.07 7.91 7.02
N ARG A 338 9.66 8.79 7.95
CA ARG A 338 8.25 9.03 8.30
C ARG A 338 7.64 10.22 7.59
N GLU A 339 8.41 11.25 7.37
CA GLU A 339 7.96 12.51 6.78
C GLU A 339 8.98 13.05 5.78
N SER A 340 8.52 13.91 4.87
CA SER A 340 9.29 14.78 4.01
C SER A 340 8.32 15.79 3.36
N ARG A 341 8.23 15.86 2.02
CA ARG A 341 7.29 16.73 1.31
C ARG A 341 5.84 16.26 1.49
N ARG A 342 4.93 17.19 1.76
CA ARG A 342 3.48 17.00 1.72
C ARG A 342 2.93 17.85 0.57
N PHE A 343 2.46 17.20 -0.50
CA PHE A 343 1.98 17.93 -1.68
C PHE A 343 0.59 18.50 -1.44
N MET A 344 0.31 19.64 -2.09
CA MET A 344 -0.94 20.35 -1.89
C MET A 344 -1.99 19.92 -2.91
N GLY A 345 -3.11 19.45 -2.38
CA GLY A 345 -4.35 19.19 -3.12
C GLY A 345 -5.32 20.37 -3.05
N ASP A 346 -6.54 20.14 -3.50
CA ASP A 346 -7.63 21.12 -3.34
C ASP A 346 -8.19 21.14 -1.92
N TYR A 347 -7.83 20.16 -1.10
CA TYR A 347 -8.12 20.10 0.33
C TYR A 347 -6.86 19.69 1.12
N ILE A 348 -6.67 20.28 2.29
CA ILE A 348 -5.62 19.89 3.26
C ILE A 348 -6.31 19.17 4.41
N LEU A 349 -6.08 17.87 4.56
CA LEU A 349 -6.54 17.11 5.72
C LEU A 349 -5.79 17.58 6.97
N LYS A 350 -6.50 17.81 8.06
CA LYS A 350 -5.96 18.41 9.29
C LYS A 350 -6.53 17.76 10.55
N GLU A 351 -5.86 17.93 11.68
CA GLU A 351 -6.24 17.37 12.98
C GLU A 351 -7.72 17.59 13.34
N PRO A 352 -8.30 18.82 13.27
CA PRO A 352 -9.71 19.03 13.60
C PRO A 352 -10.69 18.21 12.76
N ASP A 353 -10.35 17.92 11.50
CA ASP A 353 -11.18 17.05 10.65
C ASP A 353 -11.22 15.62 11.19
N MET A 354 -10.06 15.12 11.66
CA MET A 354 -9.90 13.76 12.18
C MET A 354 -10.54 13.61 13.56
N LEU A 355 -10.26 14.52 14.48
CA LEU A 355 -10.81 14.52 15.85
C LEU A 355 -12.32 14.78 15.87
N GLY A 356 -12.81 15.60 14.96
CA GLY A 356 -14.23 15.89 14.78
C GLY A 356 -14.97 14.85 13.95
N TYR A 357 -14.29 13.83 13.42
CA TYR A 357 -14.90 12.83 12.51
C TYR A 357 -15.69 13.49 11.38
N LYS A 358 -15.08 14.50 10.76
CA LYS A 358 -15.73 15.26 9.69
C LYS A 358 -16.17 14.34 8.56
N GLN A 359 -17.42 14.52 8.15
CA GLN A 359 -17.97 13.82 6.99
C GLN A 359 -17.60 14.55 5.71
N PHE A 360 -17.02 13.83 4.76
CA PHE A 360 -16.65 14.34 3.46
C PHE A 360 -17.52 13.70 2.38
N GLU A 361 -18.13 14.50 1.53
CA GLU A 361 -18.85 14.00 0.35
C GLU A 361 -17.95 13.17 -0.57
N ASP A 362 -16.65 13.55 -0.62
CA ASP A 362 -15.61 12.94 -1.41
C ASP A 362 -14.72 11.98 -0.62
N ALA A 363 -15.23 11.37 0.46
CA ALA A 363 -14.52 10.33 1.18
C ALA A 363 -14.21 9.13 0.27
N VAL A 364 -12.96 8.67 0.27
CA VAL A 364 -12.50 7.52 -0.56
C VAL A 364 -11.60 6.55 0.19
N ALA A 365 -11.15 6.92 1.38
CA ALA A 365 -10.30 6.12 2.24
C ALA A 365 -10.57 6.48 3.70
N TYR A 366 -9.94 5.75 4.63
CA TYR A 366 -10.08 6.00 6.06
C TYR A 366 -8.79 5.68 6.80
N GLY A 367 -8.66 6.27 7.99
CA GLY A 367 -7.61 5.97 8.94
C GLY A 367 -8.15 5.87 10.36
N GLY A 368 -7.28 5.57 11.31
CA GLY A 368 -7.65 5.38 12.72
C GLY A 368 -6.45 5.01 13.59
N TRP A 369 -5.23 5.11 13.07
CA TRP A 369 -4.02 5.12 13.89
C TRP A 369 -4.03 6.35 14.77
N SER A 370 -3.54 6.25 16.01
CA SER A 370 -3.43 7.40 16.93
C SER A 370 -2.72 8.60 16.28
N LEU A 371 -2.97 9.80 16.77
CA LEU A 371 -2.08 10.92 16.50
C LEU A 371 -0.75 10.64 17.20
N ASP A 372 0.19 10.06 16.46
CA ASP A 372 1.48 9.54 16.91
C ASP A 372 2.60 10.39 16.31
N GLU A 373 2.85 11.52 16.93
CA GLU A 373 3.95 12.42 16.58
C GLU A 373 5.24 11.92 17.21
N HIS A 374 6.31 11.86 16.44
CA HIS A 374 7.64 11.49 16.93
C HIS A 374 8.40 12.72 17.38
N ASN A 375 9.22 12.53 18.43
CA ASN A 375 10.08 13.58 18.96
C ASN A 375 10.98 14.17 17.86
N PRO A 376 10.86 15.49 17.56
CA PRO A 376 11.67 16.13 16.53
C PRO A 376 13.17 15.96 16.72
N GLY A 377 13.67 16.00 17.96
CA GLY A 377 15.08 15.78 18.29
C GLY A 377 15.53 14.33 18.27
N GLY A 378 14.61 13.35 18.10
CA GLY A 378 14.92 11.94 18.00
C GLY A 378 15.70 11.39 19.20
N ILE A 379 16.75 10.61 18.93
CA ILE A 379 17.63 10.03 19.94
C ILE A 379 18.57 11.09 20.56
N GLU A 380 18.76 12.22 19.92
CA GLU A 380 19.62 13.32 20.40
C GLU A 380 18.91 14.20 21.42
N ASP A 381 17.57 14.16 21.53
CA ASP A 381 16.81 14.82 22.59
C ASP A 381 16.55 13.88 23.77
N LEU A 382 17.42 13.97 24.78
CA LEU A 382 17.35 13.18 26.00
C LEU A 382 16.20 13.62 26.94
N LYS A 383 15.56 14.78 26.72
CA LYS A 383 14.57 15.36 27.62
C LYS A 383 13.15 14.88 27.34
N ALA A 384 12.88 14.39 26.12
CA ALA A 384 11.56 14.00 25.68
C ALA A 384 11.46 12.48 25.37
N PRO A 385 10.26 11.89 25.44
CA PRO A 385 10.04 10.52 25.00
C PRO A 385 10.21 10.39 23.47
N PRO A 386 10.40 9.18 22.93
CA PRO A 386 10.60 8.99 21.49
C PRO A 386 9.39 9.35 20.64
N SER A 387 8.18 9.25 21.20
CA SER A 387 6.94 9.63 20.52
C SER A 387 5.88 10.13 21.51
N PHE A 388 4.94 10.88 20.98
CA PHE A 388 3.79 11.43 21.68
C PHE A 388 2.52 10.86 21.06
N PHE A 389 1.85 9.93 21.79
CA PHE A 389 0.51 9.47 21.41
C PHE A 389 -0.52 10.47 21.93
N HIS A 390 -0.77 11.52 21.18
CA HIS A 390 -1.64 12.62 21.60
C HIS A 390 -3.08 12.18 21.81
N GLU A 391 -3.65 11.44 20.84
CA GLU A 391 -5.02 10.95 20.91
C GLU A 391 -5.17 9.58 20.27
N HIS A 392 -6.03 8.74 20.87
CA HIS A 392 -6.54 7.50 20.29
C HIS A 392 -7.97 7.74 19.81
N PHE A 393 -8.25 7.44 18.56
CA PHE A 393 -9.59 7.62 17.99
C PHE A 393 -10.58 6.61 18.54
N HIS A 394 -11.85 7.00 18.69
CA HIS A 394 -12.95 6.11 19.07
C HIS A 394 -13.47 5.29 17.88
N ARG A 395 -13.40 5.85 16.69
CA ARG A 395 -13.77 5.24 15.42
C ARG A 395 -12.83 5.72 14.32
N VAL A 396 -12.97 5.14 13.13
CA VAL A 396 -12.22 5.57 11.94
C VAL A 396 -12.65 6.97 11.48
N TYR A 397 -11.71 7.74 10.93
CA TYR A 397 -11.96 9.03 10.29
C TYR A 397 -11.84 8.88 8.76
N GLN A 398 -12.52 9.75 8.02
CA GLN A 398 -12.53 9.75 6.56
C GLN A 398 -11.34 10.52 5.97
N ILE A 399 -10.87 10.11 4.78
CA ILE A 399 -9.87 10.80 3.97
C ILE A 399 -10.51 11.22 2.65
N PRO A 400 -10.55 12.54 2.34
CA PRO A 400 -11.21 13.04 1.14
C PRO A 400 -10.34 12.89 -0.11
N TYR A 401 -10.97 12.65 -1.26
CA TYR A 401 -10.30 12.54 -2.56
C TYR A 401 -9.54 13.81 -2.96
N ARG A 402 -10.06 14.99 -2.61
CA ARG A 402 -9.40 16.29 -2.87
C ARG A 402 -8.03 16.45 -2.21
N SER A 403 -7.68 15.59 -1.26
CA SER A 403 -6.34 15.54 -0.67
C SER A 403 -5.36 14.64 -1.44
N LEU A 404 -5.80 13.97 -2.50
CA LEU A 404 -5.05 12.91 -3.20
C LEU A 404 -4.65 13.27 -4.63
N TYR A 405 -4.88 14.49 -5.09
CA TYR A 405 -4.43 14.99 -6.39
C TYR A 405 -3.85 16.39 -6.30
N SER A 406 -2.96 16.72 -7.24
CA SER A 406 -2.26 18.00 -7.26
C SER A 406 -3.18 19.17 -7.58
N LYS A 407 -3.06 20.26 -6.81
CA LYS A 407 -3.81 21.47 -7.08
C LYS A 407 -3.39 22.22 -8.34
N ASN A 408 -2.14 22.02 -8.80
CA ASN A 408 -1.55 22.78 -9.91
C ASN A 408 -0.99 21.94 -11.07
N VAL A 409 -0.81 20.62 -10.90
CA VAL A 409 -0.40 19.70 -11.97
C VAL A 409 -1.60 18.82 -12.33
N PRO A 410 -2.25 19.04 -13.49
CA PRO A 410 -3.61 18.56 -13.74
C PRO A 410 -3.74 17.05 -13.99
N ASN A 411 -2.64 16.32 -14.21
CA ASN A 411 -2.63 14.87 -14.41
C ASN A 411 -1.79 14.12 -13.37
N LEU A 412 -1.63 14.70 -12.18
CA LEU A 412 -0.86 14.15 -11.09
C LEU A 412 -1.76 13.82 -9.89
N LEU A 413 -1.71 12.55 -9.47
CA LEU A 413 -2.25 12.03 -8.23
C LEU A 413 -1.11 11.67 -7.28
N PHE A 414 -1.39 11.56 -5.99
CA PHE A 414 -0.46 11.06 -4.99
C PHE A 414 -1.17 10.26 -3.91
N ALA A 415 -0.49 9.25 -3.40
CA ALA A 415 -0.93 8.47 -2.25
C ALA A 415 0.26 8.03 -1.40
N GLY A 416 0.02 7.94 -0.10
CA GLY A 416 1.06 7.65 0.87
C GLY A 416 1.18 8.78 1.89
N ARG A 417 2.37 8.92 2.49
CA ARG A 417 2.63 9.97 3.49
C ARG A 417 2.74 11.38 2.87
N ASN A 418 2.89 11.48 1.57
CA ASN A 418 3.10 12.71 0.81
C ASN A 418 1.81 13.40 0.33
N ILE A 419 0.63 12.96 0.76
CA ILE A 419 -0.66 13.56 0.40
C ILE A 419 -0.83 14.98 0.97
N SER A 420 -1.91 15.65 0.59
CA SER A 420 -2.25 17.00 1.07
C SER A 420 -2.83 16.96 2.48
N GLN A 421 -1.97 17.21 3.45
CA GLN A 421 -2.29 17.14 4.88
C GLN A 421 -1.35 18.00 5.71
N SER A 422 -1.77 18.37 6.94
CA SER A 422 -0.92 19.01 7.93
C SER A 422 0.09 18.01 8.53
N HIS A 423 1.11 18.52 9.22
CA HIS A 423 2.05 17.69 9.96
C HIS A 423 1.35 16.83 11.03
N ILE A 424 0.43 17.40 11.79
CA ILE A 424 -0.30 16.65 12.83
C ILE A 424 -1.21 15.60 12.22
N ALA A 425 -1.93 15.89 11.13
CA ALA A 425 -2.73 14.89 10.44
C ALA A 425 -1.86 13.74 9.88
N LEU A 426 -0.67 14.05 9.35
CA LEU A 426 0.29 13.05 8.88
C LEU A 426 0.70 12.08 9.99
N SER A 427 0.78 12.51 11.25
CA SER A 427 1.16 11.65 12.38
C SER A 427 0.28 10.38 12.49
N SER A 428 -0.96 10.44 12.02
CA SER A 428 -1.89 9.32 11.98
C SER A 428 -1.99 8.67 10.59
N SER A 429 -2.17 9.47 9.54
CA SER A 429 -2.54 8.97 8.21
C SER A 429 -1.38 8.28 7.46
N ARG A 430 -0.13 8.46 7.91
CA ARG A 430 1.09 7.93 7.29
C ARG A 430 1.29 6.42 7.41
N VAL A 431 0.52 5.74 8.25
CA VAL A 431 0.69 4.29 8.44
C VAL A 431 0.32 3.52 7.16
N MET A 432 1.06 2.44 6.92
CA MET A 432 1.14 1.84 5.57
C MET A 432 -0.15 1.24 5.06
N ALA A 433 -0.99 0.63 5.92
CA ALA A 433 -2.27 0.09 5.46
C ALA A 433 -3.27 1.21 5.13
N THR A 434 -3.29 2.30 5.89
CA THR A 434 -4.05 3.51 5.55
C THR A 434 -3.55 4.12 4.23
N CYS A 435 -2.21 4.20 4.03
CA CYS A 435 -1.63 4.63 2.76
C CYS A 435 -2.04 3.72 1.59
N ALA A 436 -2.18 2.42 1.82
CA ALA A 436 -2.61 1.45 0.81
C ALA A 436 -4.06 1.68 0.36
N THR A 437 -4.98 2.04 1.27
CA THR A 437 -6.37 2.41 0.89
C THR A 437 -6.41 3.68 0.05
N MET A 438 -5.58 4.68 0.37
CA MET A 438 -5.40 5.86 -0.48
C MET A 438 -4.85 5.47 -1.86
N GLY A 439 -3.90 4.52 -1.90
CA GLY A 439 -3.38 3.95 -3.15
C GLY A 439 -4.47 3.32 -4.00
N GLN A 440 -5.31 2.47 -3.41
CA GLN A 440 -6.46 1.88 -4.12
C GLN A 440 -7.39 2.97 -4.66
N ALA A 441 -7.66 4.03 -3.89
CA ALA A 441 -8.52 5.13 -4.30
C ALA A 441 -7.97 5.88 -5.52
N VAL A 442 -6.68 6.26 -5.51
CA VAL A 442 -6.10 6.99 -6.65
C VAL A 442 -5.88 6.11 -7.88
N GLY A 443 -5.59 4.81 -7.70
CA GLY A 443 -5.51 3.87 -8.82
C GLY A 443 -6.85 3.69 -9.53
N THR A 444 -7.94 3.53 -8.76
CA THR A 444 -9.30 3.48 -9.30
C THR A 444 -9.67 4.80 -10.00
N ALA A 445 -9.33 5.96 -9.39
CA ALA A 445 -9.56 7.26 -9.99
C ALA A 445 -8.79 7.45 -11.30
N ALA A 446 -7.53 6.99 -11.37
CA ALA A 446 -6.71 7.04 -12.58
C ALA A 446 -7.35 6.23 -13.73
N ALA A 447 -7.86 5.02 -13.45
CA ALA A 447 -8.57 4.24 -14.45
C ALA A 447 -9.85 4.95 -14.95
N ILE A 448 -10.58 5.63 -14.06
CA ILE A 448 -11.73 6.47 -14.46
C ILE A 448 -11.27 7.63 -15.32
N CYS A 449 -10.15 8.29 -15.00
CA CYS A 449 -9.60 9.37 -15.84
C CYS A 449 -9.37 8.88 -17.28
N ILE A 450 -8.82 7.67 -17.45
CA ILE A 450 -8.58 7.09 -18.78
C ILE A 450 -9.89 6.76 -19.48
N ALA A 451 -10.82 6.07 -18.80
CA ALA A 451 -12.09 5.67 -19.38
C ALA A 451 -12.97 6.87 -19.81
N GLU A 452 -12.94 7.95 -19.03
CA GLU A 452 -13.77 9.15 -19.25
C GLU A 452 -12.98 10.28 -19.95
N SER A 453 -11.72 10.04 -20.35
CA SER A 453 -10.82 11.03 -20.98
C SER A 453 -10.76 12.36 -20.21
N CYS A 454 -10.60 12.30 -18.89
CA CYS A 454 -10.65 13.46 -17.99
C CYS A 454 -9.44 13.53 -17.06
N GLY A 455 -9.29 14.63 -16.32
CA GLY A 455 -8.27 14.78 -15.30
C GLY A 455 -8.77 14.42 -13.89
N PRO A 456 -7.85 14.19 -12.91
CA PRO A 456 -8.21 13.87 -11.52
C PRO A 456 -9.24 14.81 -10.88
N ARG A 457 -9.10 16.13 -11.07
CA ARG A 457 -10.07 17.12 -10.53
C ARG A 457 -11.46 16.97 -11.16
N GLU A 458 -11.56 16.49 -12.40
CA GLU A 458 -12.83 16.25 -13.04
C GLU A 458 -13.51 14.99 -12.51
N VAL A 459 -12.75 13.99 -12.07
CA VAL A 459 -13.29 12.84 -11.34
C VAL A 459 -14.06 13.31 -10.10
N TYR A 460 -13.49 14.22 -9.30
CA TYR A 460 -14.23 14.83 -8.18
C TYR A 460 -15.51 15.51 -8.64
N LYS A 461 -15.45 16.34 -9.70
CA LYS A 461 -16.58 17.19 -10.11
C LYS A 461 -17.71 16.43 -10.81
N LYS A 462 -17.38 15.35 -11.55
CA LYS A 462 -18.33 14.70 -12.46
C LYS A 462 -18.52 13.20 -12.22
N HIS A 463 -17.51 12.52 -11.65
CA HIS A 463 -17.44 11.06 -11.55
C HIS A 463 -17.22 10.55 -10.12
N LEU A 464 -17.47 11.40 -9.12
CA LEU A 464 -17.25 11.06 -7.71
C LEU A 464 -18.06 9.83 -7.28
N ASN A 465 -19.33 9.77 -7.63
CA ASN A 465 -20.17 8.62 -7.32
C ASN A 465 -19.65 7.34 -8.00
N GLN A 466 -19.20 7.42 -9.26
CA GLN A 466 -18.60 6.29 -9.98
C GLN A 466 -17.35 5.80 -9.27
N LEU A 467 -16.49 6.71 -8.80
CA LEU A 467 -15.29 6.37 -8.03
C LEU A 467 -15.64 5.64 -6.72
N GLN A 468 -16.55 6.19 -5.94
CA GLN A 468 -16.94 5.63 -4.66
C GLN A 468 -17.64 4.27 -4.80
N GLU A 469 -18.55 4.11 -5.78
CA GLU A 469 -19.20 2.82 -6.03
C GLU A 469 -18.21 1.75 -6.52
N GLN A 470 -17.24 2.13 -7.38
CA GLN A 470 -16.21 1.19 -7.83
C GLN A 470 -15.30 0.77 -6.68
N LEU A 471 -14.90 1.70 -5.79
CA LEU A 471 -14.14 1.37 -4.59
C LEU A 471 -14.89 0.39 -3.69
N LEU A 472 -16.17 0.68 -3.39
CA LEU A 472 -17.00 -0.21 -2.58
C LEU A 472 -17.18 -1.58 -3.25
N ARG A 473 -17.28 -1.63 -4.58
CA ARG A 473 -17.35 -2.88 -5.34
C ARG A 473 -16.07 -3.69 -5.22
N ASP A 474 -14.91 -3.05 -5.28
CA ASP A 474 -13.58 -3.68 -5.15
C ASP A 474 -13.14 -3.86 -3.70
N ASP A 475 -14.12 -4.00 -2.79
CA ASP A 475 -13.94 -4.32 -1.37
C ASP A 475 -13.21 -3.26 -0.53
N ALA A 476 -13.01 -2.05 -1.05
CA ALA A 476 -12.65 -0.92 -0.20
C ALA A 476 -13.82 -0.57 0.74
N PHE A 477 -13.52 0.06 1.85
CA PHE A 477 -14.52 0.55 2.79
C PHE A 477 -14.47 2.07 2.87
N ILE A 478 -15.64 2.70 2.78
CA ILE A 478 -15.82 4.14 2.98
C ILE A 478 -16.74 4.31 4.20
N PRO A 479 -16.22 4.83 5.33
CA PRO A 479 -17.03 5.02 6.54
C PRO A 479 -18.29 5.86 6.27
N ASP A 480 -19.38 5.49 6.90
CA ASP A 480 -20.70 6.17 6.82
C ASP A 480 -21.32 6.20 5.40
N ARG A 481 -20.80 5.36 4.45
CA ARG A 481 -21.30 5.24 3.09
C ARG A 481 -21.56 3.79 2.69
N PRO A 482 -22.84 3.33 2.67
CA PRO A 482 -23.20 2.06 2.03
C PRO A 482 -23.13 2.19 0.51
N ALA A 483 -22.90 1.07 -0.17
CA ALA A 483 -22.96 1.01 -1.62
C ALA A 483 -24.39 1.26 -2.13
N ARG A 484 -24.49 1.94 -3.27
CA ARG A 484 -25.77 2.33 -3.93
C ARG A 484 -25.74 2.05 -5.42
N ASP A 485 -25.02 0.99 -5.83
CA ASP A 485 -24.88 0.62 -7.24
C ASP A 485 -26.24 0.20 -7.83
N GLU A 486 -26.79 1.04 -8.70
CA GLU A 486 -28.05 0.78 -9.39
C GLU A 486 -27.97 -0.38 -10.39
N LYS A 487 -26.76 -0.78 -10.80
CA LYS A 487 -26.54 -1.93 -11.68
C LYS A 487 -26.55 -3.27 -10.94
N ASP A 488 -26.55 -3.23 -9.62
CA ASP A 488 -26.59 -4.44 -8.78
C ASP A 488 -28.01 -5.01 -8.72
N LEU A 489 -28.24 -6.09 -9.48
CA LEU A 489 -29.52 -6.79 -9.56
C LEU A 489 -29.84 -7.62 -8.30
N ALA A 490 -28.87 -7.88 -7.41
CA ALA A 490 -29.15 -8.54 -6.13
C ALA A 490 -30.13 -7.72 -5.28
N ARG A 491 -30.06 -6.40 -5.35
CA ARG A 491 -30.95 -5.44 -4.66
C ARG A 491 -32.39 -5.48 -5.14
N THR A 492 -32.67 -6.10 -6.29
CA THR A 492 -34.00 -6.27 -6.86
C THR A 492 -34.62 -7.64 -6.53
N ALA A 493 -33.94 -8.46 -5.73
CA ALA A 493 -34.46 -9.76 -5.32
C ALA A 493 -35.73 -9.58 -4.48
N ASP A 494 -36.78 -10.36 -4.80
CA ASP A 494 -38.03 -10.36 -4.07
C ASP A 494 -37.95 -11.10 -2.74
N LEU A 495 -37.02 -12.06 -2.64
CA LEU A 495 -36.78 -12.88 -1.45
C LEU A 495 -35.29 -13.18 -1.29
N ILE A 496 -34.78 -12.98 -0.08
CA ILE A 496 -33.41 -13.35 0.31
C ILE A 496 -33.51 -14.16 1.60
N ILE A 497 -33.02 -15.41 1.56
CA ILE A 497 -33.12 -16.35 2.68
C ILE A 497 -31.81 -17.07 2.92
N GLY A 498 -31.53 -17.38 4.20
CA GLY A 498 -30.46 -18.30 4.62
C GLY A 498 -31.04 -19.66 5.00
N SER A 499 -30.27 -20.75 4.79
CA SER A 499 -30.69 -22.10 5.19
C SER A 499 -30.82 -22.26 6.70
N SER A 500 -30.06 -21.47 7.45
CA SER A 500 -30.07 -21.35 8.92
C SER A 500 -29.48 -19.99 9.31
N THR A 501 -29.71 -19.51 10.52
CA THR A 501 -29.21 -18.21 10.97
C THR A 501 -28.83 -18.26 12.44
N SER A 502 -27.53 -18.05 12.74
CA SER A 502 -27.02 -17.86 14.09
C SER A 502 -26.97 -16.38 14.49
N SER A 503 -26.73 -15.48 13.51
CA SER A 503 -26.60 -14.04 13.75
C SER A 503 -26.91 -13.26 12.47
N GLY A 504 -27.44 -12.03 12.62
CA GLY A 504 -27.80 -11.17 11.50
C GLY A 504 -29.05 -11.65 10.76
N ASP A 505 -29.17 -11.26 9.48
CA ASP A 505 -30.29 -11.61 8.59
C ASP A 505 -29.79 -11.70 7.14
N ALA A 506 -30.30 -12.67 6.38
CA ALA A 506 -29.96 -12.82 4.96
C ALA A 506 -30.35 -11.60 4.10
N ALA A 507 -31.39 -10.87 4.47
CA ALA A 507 -31.79 -9.63 3.79
C ALA A 507 -30.68 -8.54 3.85
N LEU A 508 -29.80 -8.56 4.85
CA LEU A 508 -28.68 -7.62 4.96
C LEU A 508 -27.60 -7.84 3.89
N LEU A 509 -27.60 -8.97 3.19
CA LEU A 509 -26.64 -9.25 2.10
C LEU A 509 -26.73 -8.27 0.93
N THR A 510 -27.74 -7.41 0.89
CA THR A 510 -27.97 -6.40 -0.16
C THR A 510 -28.15 -4.99 0.39
N ASP A 511 -27.84 -4.76 1.68
CA ASP A 511 -27.95 -3.43 2.32
C ASP A 511 -26.85 -2.45 1.91
N GLY A 512 -25.80 -2.96 1.24
CA GLY A 512 -24.67 -2.18 0.71
C GLY A 512 -23.50 -2.04 1.66
N TRP A 513 -23.52 -2.69 2.81
CA TRP A 513 -22.40 -2.71 3.75
C TRP A 513 -21.55 -3.97 3.59
N SER A 514 -20.23 -3.81 3.67
CA SER A 514 -19.28 -4.91 3.56
C SER A 514 -18.69 -5.35 4.88
N ARG A 515 -19.13 -4.78 6.00
CA ARG A 515 -18.75 -5.12 7.38
C ARG A 515 -19.76 -4.61 8.38
N ASP A 516 -19.73 -5.15 9.59
CA ASP A 516 -20.41 -4.53 10.73
C ASP A 516 -19.75 -3.20 11.06
N PHE A 517 -20.52 -2.17 11.30
CA PHE A 517 -20.00 -0.83 11.53
C PHE A 517 -20.78 -0.08 12.61
N LEU A 518 -20.09 0.61 13.53
CA LEU A 518 -20.66 1.35 14.65
C LEU A 518 -21.68 0.53 15.49
N ASP A 519 -21.32 -0.72 15.80
CA ASP A 519 -22.15 -1.68 16.55
C ASP A 519 -23.47 -2.06 15.85
N VAL A 520 -23.64 -1.72 14.56
CA VAL A 520 -24.74 -2.18 13.70
C VAL A 520 -24.31 -3.43 12.95
N VAL A 521 -25.20 -4.42 12.93
CA VAL A 521 -24.99 -5.69 12.23
C VAL A 521 -25.36 -5.53 10.76
N HIS A 522 -24.47 -5.93 9.86
CA HIS A 522 -24.61 -5.88 8.42
C HIS A 522 -24.20 -7.21 7.78
N HIS A 523 -24.57 -8.32 8.39
CA HIS A 523 -24.20 -9.64 7.88
C HIS A 523 -25.33 -10.65 8.06
N TRP A 524 -25.19 -11.75 7.38
CA TRP A 524 -25.81 -13.02 7.69
C TRP A 524 -24.75 -14.05 8.06
N GLU A 525 -24.97 -14.78 9.17
CA GLU A 525 -24.12 -15.85 9.63
C GLU A 525 -24.94 -17.13 9.79
N SER A 526 -24.45 -18.25 9.22
CA SER A 526 -25.10 -19.55 9.29
C SER A 526 -25.01 -20.18 10.69
N GLU A 527 -25.89 -21.11 10.99
CA GLU A 527 -25.76 -22.02 12.13
C GLU A 527 -25.13 -23.35 11.63
N GLY A 528 -23.78 -23.39 11.64
CA GLY A 528 -23.02 -24.52 11.14
C GLY A 528 -22.81 -24.52 9.63
N LEU A 529 -22.09 -25.54 9.16
CA LEU A 529 -21.77 -25.82 7.76
C LEU A 529 -22.06 -27.30 7.45
N PRO A 530 -22.51 -27.67 6.22
CA PRO A 530 -22.73 -26.75 5.09
C PRO A 530 -23.98 -25.90 5.25
N ALA A 531 -23.97 -24.71 4.62
CA ALA A 531 -25.10 -23.77 4.65
C ALA A 531 -25.26 -23.11 3.27
N ASN A 532 -26.37 -22.42 3.03
CA ASN A 532 -26.52 -21.63 1.81
C ASN A 532 -27.36 -20.36 2.04
N ALA A 533 -27.07 -19.34 1.21
CA ALA A 533 -27.93 -18.18 1.02
C ALA A 533 -28.53 -18.22 -0.39
N GLN A 534 -29.80 -17.81 -0.53
CA GLN A 534 -30.55 -17.85 -1.76
C GLN A 534 -31.22 -16.51 -2.01
N LEU A 535 -31.09 -16.00 -3.25
CA LEU A 535 -31.80 -14.82 -3.74
C LEU A 535 -32.79 -15.25 -4.82
N GLU A 536 -34.03 -14.78 -4.77
CA GLU A 536 -35.09 -15.13 -5.72
C GLU A 536 -35.73 -13.90 -6.35
N TRP A 537 -36.08 -14.03 -7.62
CA TRP A 537 -36.80 -13.03 -8.39
C TRP A 537 -38.07 -13.64 -8.95
N ARG A 538 -39.19 -12.88 -8.91
CA ARG A 538 -40.48 -13.27 -9.54
C ARG A 538 -40.31 -13.37 -11.05
N GLU A 539 -39.60 -12.38 -11.63
CA GLU A 539 -39.29 -12.37 -13.05
C GLU A 539 -37.81 -12.75 -13.29
N PRO A 540 -37.52 -13.58 -14.32
CA PRO A 540 -36.16 -14.01 -14.57
C PRO A 540 -35.24 -12.84 -14.91
N VAL A 541 -34.16 -12.63 -14.14
CA VAL A 541 -33.10 -11.62 -14.35
C VAL A 541 -31.95 -12.17 -15.18
N LEU A 542 -31.38 -11.35 -16.07
CA LEU A 542 -30.20 -11.69 -16.85
C LEU A 542 -28.94 -11.47 -15.98
N LEU A 543 -28.16 -12.52 -15.76
CA LEU A 543 -26.90 -12.42 -14.99
C LEU A 543 -25.74 -13.07 -15.76
N ARG A 544 -24.54 -12.51 -15.56
CA ARG A 544 -23.26 -13.06 -16.03
C ARG A 544 -22.18 -13.03 -14.95
N LYS A 545 -22.45 -12.37 -13.81
CA LYS A 545 -21.45 -12.21 -12.75
C LYS A 545 -22.11 -12.14 -11.38
N ILE A 546 -21.50 -12.80 -10.41
CA ILE A 546 -21.86 -12.73 -8.99
C ILE A 546 -20.61 -12.38 -8.21
N GLU A 547 -20.70 -11.41 -7.30
CA GLU A 547 -19.63 -10.98 -6.40
C GLU A 547 -20.09 -11.17 -4.95
N ILE A 548 -19.24 -11.77 -4.12
CA ILE A 548 -19.58 -12.16 -2.74
C ILE A 548 -18.47 -11.68 -1.82
N LYS A 549 -18.82 -10.98 -0.73
CA LYS A 549 -17.89 -10.60 0.32
C LYS A 549 -18.14 -11.45 1.56
N CYS A 550 -17.16 -12.29 1.90
CA CYS A 550 -17.19 -13.13 3.07
C CYS A 550 -16.43 -12.51 4.25
N ASP A 551 -16.51 -13.12 5.42
CA ASP A 551 -15.79 -12.66 6.60
C ASP A 551 -14.30 -13.05 6.57
N THR A 552 -13.47 -12.18 7.13
CA THR A 552 -12.06 -12.39 7.46
C THR A 552 -11.73 -11.82 8.83
N ASN A 553 -12.75 -11.49 9.61
CA ASN A 553 -12.67 -10.85 10.91
C ASN A 553 -11.80 -9.58 10.91
N VAL A 554 -12.32 -8.50 10.32
CA VAL A 554 -11.62 -7.20 10.23
C VAL A 554 -11.28 -6.60 11.60
N ARG A 555 -11.89 -7.10 12.69
CA ARG A 555 -11.58 -6.74 14.08
C ARG A 555 -10.40 -7.54 14.65
N ARG A 556 -9.73 -8.33 13.82
CA ARG A 556 -8.50 -9.05 14.15
C ARG A 556 -7.41 -8.75 13.13
N ASN A 557 -6.24 -8.33 13.60
CA ASN A 557 -5.12 -7.98 12.75
C ASN A 557 -4.41 -9.22 12.21
N ILE A 558 -3.99 -9.17 10.95
CA ILE A 558 -3.27 -10.25 10.25
C ILE A 558 -1.93 -9.78 9.68
N LEU A 559 -1.44 -8.60 10.07
CA LEU A 559 -0.15 -8.10 9.61
C LEU A 559 0.98 -9.03 10.09
N MET A 560 2.09 -9.06 9.35
CA MET A 560 3.28 -9.81 9.74
C MET A 560 3.95 -9.10 10.92
N ARG A 561 4.06 -9.80 12.06
CA ARG A 561 4.66 -9.27 13.29
C ARG A 561 5.14 -10.41 14.20
N LYS A 562 6.41 -10.75 14.10
CA LYS A 562 7.03 -11.90 14.76
C LYS A 562 6.89 -11.95 16.29
N ASP A 563 6.83 -10.80 16.95
CA ASP A 563 6.76 -10.66 18.42
C ASP A 563 5.34 -10.70 18.97
N SER A 564 4.32 -10.74 18.12
CA SER A 564 2.93 -10.70 18.56
C SER A 564 2.40 -12.09 18.88
N LYS A 565 1.83 -12.22 20.07
CA LYS A 565 1.10 -13.44 20.48
C LYS A 565 -0.31 -13.41 19.88
N VAL A 566 -0.77 -14.57 19.42
CA VAL A 566 -2.17 -14.77 18.98
C VAL A 566 -3.12 -14.35 20.10
N SER A 567 -4.13 -13.56 19.76
CA SER A 567 -5.10 -12.98 20.69
C SER A 567 -6.46 -12.77 20.00
N LYS A 568 -7.42 -12.21 20.72
CA LYS A 568 -8.69 -11.80 20.09
C LYS A 568 -8.54 -10.70 19.03
N THR A 569 -7.45 -9.94 19.06
CA THR A 569 -7.19 -8.80 18.16
C THR A 569 -6.05 -9.03 17.19
N PHE A 570 -5.38 -10.18 17.24
CA PHE A 570 -4.26 -10.53 16.35
C PHE A 570 -4.18 -12.03 16.08
N THR A 571 -3.91 -12.40 14.81
CA THR A 571 -3.53 -13.77 14.42
C THR A 571 -2.37 -13.75 13.44
N ASN A 572 -1.49 -14.73 13.55
CA ASN A 572 -0.38 -14.97 12.62
C ASN A 572 -0.70 -16.08 11.59
N THR A 573 -1.94 -16.56 11.57
CA THR A 573 -2.43 -17.58 10.63
C THR A 573 -3.45 -16.97 9.65
N VAL A 574 -3.91 -17.76 8.71
CA VAL A 574 -5.08 -17.45 7.89
C VAL A 574 -6.29 -17.29 8.82
N PRO A 575 -7.13 -16.24 8.66
CA PRO A 575 -8.35 -16.11 9.45
C PRO A 575 -9.24 -17.35 9.33
N GLU A 576 -9.66 -17.89 10.47
CA GLU A 576 -10.52 -19.07 10.52
C GLU A 576 -11.87 -18.85 9.86
N GLU A 577 -12.36 -17.60 9.90
CA GLU A 577 -13.63 -17.15 9.35
C GLU A 577 -13.66 -17.10 7.82
N LEU A 578 -12.50 -17.04 7.16
CA LEU A 578 -12.41 -17.00 5.71
C LEU A 578 -13.03 -18.27 5.11
N LEU A 579 -13.97 -18.09 4.17
CA LEU A 579 -14.52 -19.20 3.40
C LEU A 579 -13.42 -19.91 2.61
N LYS A 580 -13.35 -21.24 2.69
CA LYS A 580 -12.39 -22.10 2.01
C LYS A 580 -13.00 -22.71 0.74
N THR A 581 -14.22 -23.26 0.85
CA THR A 581 -14.93 -23.89 -0.26
C THR A 581 -16.31 -23.28 -0.41
N ILE A 582 -16.60 -22.80 -1.61
CA ILE A 582 -17.85 -22.14 -1.99
C ILE A 582 -18.25 -22.53 -3.41
N SER A 583 -19.56 -22.75 -3.64
CA SER A 583 -20.12 -22.94 -4.98
C SER A 583 -21.35 -22.09 -5.20
N VAL A 584 -21.65 -21.80 -6.46
CA VAL A 584 -22.81 -21.02 -6.86
C VAL A 584 -23.62 -21.77 -7.89
N GLU A 585 -24.94 -21.74 -7.73
CA GLU A 585 -25.93 -22.35 -8.63
C GLU A 585 -26.97 -21.30 -9.04
N GLY A 586 -27.53 -21.46 -10.24
CA GLY A 586 -28.64 -20.64 -10.74
C GLY A 586 -29.83 -21.52 -11.09
N ARG A 587 -31.07 -21.05 -10.82
CA ARG A 587 -32.30 -21.77 -11.14
C ARG A 587 -32.84 -21.34 -12.50
N VAL A 588 -32.86 -22.32 -13.44
CA VAL A 588 -33.34 -22.14 -14.83
C VAL A 588 -34.46 -23.11 -15.08
N LYS A 589 -35.65 -22.62 -15.45
CA LYS A 589 -36.84 -23.46 -15.69
C LYS A 589 -37.11 -24.45 -14.55
N GLY A 590 -36.93 -24.01 -13.32
CA GLY A 590 -37.16 -24.81 -12.10
C GLY A 590 -36.02 -25.73 -11.69
N GLN A 591 -34.96 -25.89 -12.48
CA GLN A 591 -33.80 -26.76 -12.17
C GLN A 591 -32.57 -25.93 -11.79
N TRP A 592 -31.80 -26.42 -10.80
CA TRP A 592 -30.54 -25.83 -10.40
C TRP A 592 -29.40 -26.27 -11.35
N VAL A 593 -28.66 -25.28 -11.85
CA VAL A 593 -27.48 -25.49 -12.69
C VAL A 593 -26.26 -24.87 -12.02
N SER A 594 -25.12 -25.55 -12.04
CA SER A 594 -23.89 -25.05 -11.47
C SER A 594 -23.36 -23.87 -12.28
N LEU A 595 -22.98 -22.79 -11.60
CA LEU A 595 -22.34 -21.59 -12.19
C LEU A 595 -20.85 -21.52 -11.88
N GLY A 596 -20.39 -22.29 -10.88
CA GLY A 596 -18.99 -22.39 -10.52
C GLY A 596 -18.77 -22.88 -9.10
N LYS A 597 -17.58 -23.42 -8.87
CA LYS A 597 -17.07 -23.82 -7.57
C LYS A 597 -15.66 -23.31 -7.38
N LEU A 598 -15.34 -22.87 -6.17
CA LEU A 598 -14.01 -22.45 -5.77
C LEU A 598 -13.60 -23.24 -4.52
N ASP A 599 -12.57 -24.05 -4.69
CA ASP A 599 -11.89 -24.73 -3.60
C ASP A 599 -10.63 -23.95 -3.20
N LYS A 600 -10.29 -23.95 -1.91
CA LYS A 600 -9.11 -23.25 -1.36
C LYS A 600 -9.08 -21.75 -1.69
N ASN A 601 -10.24 -21.09 -1.51
CA ASN A 601 -10.33 -19.65 -1.66
C ASN A 601 -9.32 -18.92 -0.74
N LYS A 602 -8.73 -17.87 -1.25
CA LYS A 602 -7.72 -17.05 -0.55
C LYS A 602 -8.11 -15.57 -0.45
N ARG A 603 -9.34 -15.22 -0.83
CA ARG A 603 -9.80 -13.82 -0.95
C ARG A 603 -11.10 -13.61 -0.20
N ARG A 604 -11.26 -12.42 0.34
CA ARG A 604 -12.50 -11.95 0.94
C ARG A 604 -13.55 -11.65 -0.13
N LEU A 605 -13.16 -10.97 -1.20
CA LEU A 605 -14.02 -10.70 -2.36
C LEU A 605 -13.90 -11.84 -3.38
N ILE A 606 -14.97 -12.61 -3.53
CA ILE A 606 -15.07 -13.77 -4.42
C ILE A 606 -15.91 -13.37 -5.64
N LYS A 607 -15.42 -13.65 -6.84
CA LYS A 607 -16.09 -13.30 -8.10
C LYS A 607 -16.31 -14.56 -8.94
N PHE A 608 -17.56 -14.82 -9.35
CA PHE A 608 -17.93 -15.84 -10.32
C PHE A 608 -18.40 -15.15 -11.59
N THR A 609 -17.83 -15.57 -12.73
CA THR A 609 -18.22 -15.08 -14.07
C THR A 609 -18.61 -16.28 -14.93
N PHE A 610 -19.75 -16.18 -15.61
CA PHE A 610 -20.32 -17.24 -16.44
C PHE A 610 -21.01 -16.63 -17.67
N PRO A 611 -21.34 -17.44 -18.69
CA PRO A 611 -22.10 -16.97 -19.85
C PRO A 611 -23.43 -16.31 -19.43
N PRO A 612 -23.82 -15.17 -20.04
CA PRO A 612 -25.06 -14.50 -19.71
C PRO A 612 -26.27 -15.42 -19.83
N GLN A 613 -27.06 -15.55 -18.77
CA GLN A 613 -28.24 -16.40 -18.72
C GLN A 613 -29.30 -15.79 -17.80
N ARG A 614 -30.59 -16.11 -18.04
CA ARG A 614 -31.71 -15.69 -17.19
C ARG A 614 -31.96 -16.69 -16.08
N PHE A 615 -32.07 -16.19 -14.84
CA PHE A 615 -32.30 -16.97 -13.64
C PHE A 615 -33.50 -16.44 -12.85
N THR A 616 -34.26 -17.36 -12.25
CA THR A 616 -35.31 -17.03 -11.27
C THR A 616 -34.77 -17.06 -9.84
N ALA A 617 -33.62 -17.68 -9.61
CA ALA A 617 -32.92 -17.64 -8.33
C ALA A 617 -31.45 -17.95 -8.52
N ILE A 618 -30.63 -17.49 -7.55
CA ILE A 618 -29.26 -17.98 -7.33
C ILE A 618 -29.16 -18.58 -5.92
N ARG A 619 -28.28 -19.57 -5.76
CA ARG A 619 -27.94 -20.17 -4.49
C ARG A 619 -26.43 -20.15 -4.31
N ILE A 620 -25.97 -19.65 -3.17
CA ILE A 620 -24.57 -19.58 -2.76
C ILE A 620 -24.38 -20.63 -1.69
N ASN A 621 -23.70 -21.71 -2.01
CA ASN A 621 -23.43 -22.83 -1.11
C ASN A 621 -22.10 -22.62 -0.40
N LEU A 622 -22.11 -22.59 0.91
CA LEU A 622 -20.97 -22.44 1.81
C LEU A 622 -20.65 -23.80 2.37
N GLU A 623 -19.54 -24.39 1.93
CA GLU A 623 -19.22 -25.79 2.25
C GLU A 623 -18.21 -25.89 3.40
N GLU A 624 -17.18 -25.01 3.44
CA GLU A 624 -16.08 -25.08 4.38
C GLU A 624 -15.46 -23.71 4.63
N THR A 625 -15.01 -23.42 5.85
CA THR A 625 -14.15 -22.30 6.24
C THR A 625 -12.73 -22.80 6.53
N TYR A 626 -11.79 -21.91 6.88
CA TYR A 626 -10.45 -22.29 7.33
C TYR A 626 -10.38 -22.71 8.79
N GLY A 627 -11.51 -22.71 9.54
CA GLY A 627 -11.55 -23.20 10.94
C GLY A 627 -12.81 -22.80 11.71
N ALA A 628 -13.54 -21.77 11.29
CA ALA A 628 -14.78 -21.37 11.94
C ALA A 628 -15.90 -22.40 11.68
N ALA A 629 -16.71 -22.68 12.70
CA ALA A 629 -17.84 -23.59 12.59
C ALA A 629 -19.00 -23.03 11.75
N ASN A 630 -19.14 -21.70 11.71
CA ASN A 630 -20.16 -20.96 10.99
C ASN A 630 -19.51 -20.19 9.83
N ALA A 631 -20.28 -19.90 8.80
CA ALA A 631 -19.87 -19.01 7.72
C ALA A 631 -20.65 -17.70 7.78
N LYS A 632 -19.94 -16.60 7.54
CA LYS A 632 -20.48 -15.25 7.55
C LYS A 632 -20.29 -14.57 6.20
N LEU A 633 -21.37 -13.98 5.67
CA LEU A 633 -21.38 -13.14 4.48
C LEU A 633 -21.83 -11.74 4.82
N PHE A 634 -21.23 -10.74 4.16
CA PHE A 634 -21.61 -9.33 4.30
C PHE A 634 -22.37 -8.82 3.08
N GLU A 635 -21.97 -9.22 1.88
CA GLU A 635 -22.56 -8.64 0.68
C GLU A 635 -22.60 -9.65 -0.47
N VAL A 636 -23.68 -9.63 -1.22
CA VAL A 636 -23.86 -10.32 -2.50
C VAL A 636 -24.30 -9.33 -3.54
N ARG A 637 -23.59 -9.28 -4.68
CA ARG A 637 -23.94 -8.45 -5.83
C ARG A 637 -24.08 -9.29 -7.08
N CYS A 638 -25.05 -8.93 -7.93
CA CYS A 638 -25.37 -9.63 -9.18
C CYS A 638 -25.38 -8.67 -10.36
N TYR A 639 -24.73 -9.03 -11.47
CA TYR A 639 -24.61 -8.17 -12.64
C TYR A 639 -24.97 -8.89 -13.93
N ALA A 640 -25.60 -8.11 -14.88
CA ALA A 640 -25.91 -8.54 -16.24
C ALA A 640 -24.67 -8.64 -17.14
#